data_3dd0fbeb664a3b78203c99a7544b86b3
#
_entry.id   3dd0fbeb664a3b78203c99a7544b86b3
#
_cell.length_a   1.000
_cell.length_b   1.000
_cell.length_c   1.000
_cell.angle_alpha   90.00
_cell.angle_beta   90.00
_cell.angle_gamma   90.00
#
_symmetry.space_group_name_H-M   'P 1'
#
loop_
_entity.id
_entity.type
_entity.pdbx_description
1 polymer ?
#
loop_
_entity_poly.entity_id
_entity_poly.type
_entity_poly.pdbx_seq_one_letter_code
_entity_poly.pdbx_strand_id
1 'polypeptide(L)'
;MKEHFLCGAQGLAIGYGKAPLLSDISLGVQPGQILTLIGPNGAGKSTLLRTLAGQLAPMGGTVLLEGRSLADYTGTQRAQKLALMAPHSRRMELTTCFDFVSAGRYPYTGRLGILSAGDRQQVHRALELVGAAQLADRDFNRISDGQRQRILLARALCQQPEVILLDEPTSFLDIKGKIELLTILGTLAHTQKLAVILSLHELELAEKIADTVVCVSPGGVSGVLTPEQAFQPKNIRALYGLTEQQYTALFGTPEPEAEKASAGKPQFEHYVRSGQKLLRCGYTTGTCAALGAAGAARLLLTGREPEPVALRTPKGIVVEVAPIWCRRTDTGAACAIRKDGGDDVDVTTGLPVVASVVLEPDAPGVRIFGGDGVGRVTKPGLDQPVGEAAINHVPRRMIAEVLEREAENAAYTGGFAVTISIEGGAETAKRTFNPHIGVEGGLSVLGTSGIVEPMSQQAILDTIQLEMNQAALRAKAAAGPRRLVLAPGNYGLDYLASALPQFERFPVVKTSNFIGDTLDMAATAGFEQVLLVGHVGKLVKLGAGVMNTHSHTADGRAEVFCAHAALCGASREVCAALMDAATTDACLDILDSAQLRGPVLESILAAIQMHLDRRAGGAFRVGAVLFSNQHGPLGETHIAKELMKEWQN
;
A
#
# COMPACT_ATOMS: atom_id res chain seq x y z
N MET A 1 39.89 13.47 1.86
CA MET A 1 39.57 12.57 3.00
C MET A 1 39.28 11.20 2.40
N LYS A 2 39.99 10.14 2.82
CA LYS A 2 39.66 8.77 2.35
C LYS A 2 38.34 8.38 3.00
N GLU A 3 37.28 8.32 2.22
CA GLU A 3 36.01 7.78 2.72
C GLU A 3 36.25 6.31 3.11
N HIS A 4 35.98 5.99 4.37
CA HIS A 4 36.10 4.63 4.91
C HIS A 4 34.83 3.84 4.54
N PHE A 5 34.81 3.21 3.36
CA PHE A 5 33.77 2.25 3.03
C PHE A 5 33.95 0.93 3.80
N LEU A 6 32.87 0.34 4.24
CA LEU A 6 32.90 -1.00 4.85
C LEU A 6 33.15 -2.08 3.80
N CYS A 7 32.48 -1.99 2.64
CA CYS A 7 32.71 -2.84 1.48
C CYS A 7 32.70 -1.98 0.21
N GLY A 8 33.59 -2.26 -0.74
CA GLY A 8 33.66 -1.50 -1.99
C GLY A 8 34.58 -2.11 -3.03
N ALA A 9 34.77 -1.37 -4.11
CA ALA A 9 35.63 -1.73 -5.24
C ALA A 9 36.42 -0.50 -5.70
N GLN A 10 37.63 -0.72 -6.17
CA GLN A 10 38.49 0.30 -6.78
C GLN A 10 39.04 -0.19 -8.12
N GLY A 11 38.67 0.52 -9.21
CA GLY A 11 39.09 0.20 -10.58
C GLY A 11 38.78 -1.24 -10.99
N LEU A 12 37.64 -1.79 -10.46
CA LEU A 12 37.31 -3.21 -10.60
C LEU A 12 36.90 -3.53 -12.03
N ALA A 13 37.46 -4.63 -12.59
CA ALA A 13 37.02 -5.24 -13.84
C ALA A 13 36.43 -6.62 -13.57
N ILE A 14 35.25 -6.90 -14.13
CA ILE A 14 34.49 -8.13 -13.89
C ILE A 14 34.10 -8.83 -15.20
N GLY A 15 33.97 -10.14 -15.20
CA GLY A 15 33.54 -10.94 -16.35
C GLY A 15 33.81 -12.42 -16.19
N TYR A 16 33.46 -13.22 -17.20
CA TYR A 16 33.63 -14.69 -17.22
C TYR A 16 34.62 -15.19 -18.28
N GLY A 17 35.05 -14.33 -19.19
CA GLY A 17 35.87 -14.71 -20.35
C GLY A 17 37.24 -14.09 -20.34
N LYS A 18 37.82 -13.90 -21.57
CA LYS A 18 39.10 -13.22 -21.74
C LYS A 18 38.99 -11.69 -21.71
N ALA A 19 37.78 -11.14 -22.04
CA ALA A 19 37.52 -9.71 -21.99
C ALA A 19 36.58 -9.40 -20.82
N PRO A 20 36.77 -8.28 -20.10
CA PRO A 20 35.86 -7.87 -19.03
C PRO A 20 34.49 -7.51 -19.59
N LEU A 21 33.45 -7.89 -18.86
CA LEU A 21 32.07 -7.46 -19.11
C LEU A 21 31.89 -5.97 -18.73
N LEU A 22 32.48 -5.59 -17.61
CA LEU A 22 32.50 -4.21 -17.10
C LEU A 22 33.91 -3.94 -16.53
N SER A 23 34.35 -2.70 -16.63
CA SER A 23 35.67 -2.26 -16.15
C SER A 23 35.57 -0.88 -15.48
N ASP A 24 36.62 -0.51 -14.77
CA ASP A 24 36.78 0.77 -14.07
C ASP A 24 35.64 1.06 -13.05
N ILE A 25 35.20 0.00 -12.34
CA ILE A 25 34.15 0.11 -11.35
C ILE A 25 34.75 0.57 -10.03
N SER A 26 34.28 1.73 -9.55
CA SER A 26 34.62 2.26 -8.23
C SER A 26 33.35 2.63 -7.48
N LEU A 27 33.08 1.89 -6.39
CA LEU A 27 31.89 2.08 -5.54
C LEU A 27 32.21 1.67 -4.10
N GLY A 28 31.35 2.04 -3.17
CA GLY A 28 31.47 1.61 -1.78
C GLY A 28 30.20 1.88 -0.98
N VAL A 29 29.99 1.08 0.07
CA VAL A 29 28.89 1.18 1.01
C VAL A 29 29.44 1.39 2.43
N GLN A 30 28.76 2.24 3.20
CA GLN A 30 29.09 2.51 4.61
C GLN A 30 28.22 1.63 5.55
N PRO A 31 28.63 1.46 6.82
CA PRO A 31 27.79 0.79 7.80
C PRO A 31 26.41 1.48 7.94
N GLY A 32 25.34 0.71 7.84
CA GLY A 32 24.00 1.24 7.93
C GLY A 32 23.44 1.87 6.67
N GLN A 33 24.14 1.73 5.54
CA GLN A 33 23.75 2.29 4.25
C GLN A 33 23.22 1.21 3.30
N ILE A 34 22.24 1.59 2.49
CA ILE A 34 21.69 0.77 1.40
C ILE A 34 22.15 1.33 0.06
N LEU A 35 23.02 0.59 -0.63
CA LEU A 35 23.45 0.86 -2.00
C LEU A 35 22.65 0.00 -2.97
N THR A 36 21.91 0.62 -3.87
CA THR A 36 21.06 -0.09 -4.84
C THR A 36 21.68 -0.06 -6.24
N LEU A 37 21.78 -1.23 -6.88
CA LEU A 37 22.20 -1.39 -8.25
C LEU A 37 20.97 -1.42 -9.16
N ILE A 38 20.87 -0.49 -10.11
CA ILE A 38 19.80 -0.43 -11.12
C ILE A 38 20.39 -0.57 -12.54
N GLY A 39 19.58 -1.05 -13.48
CA GLY A 39 19.96 -1.17 -14.88
C GLY A 39 19.31 -2.36 -15.58
N PRO A 40 19.43 -2.46 -16.93
CA PRO A 40 18.76 -3.48 -17.71
C PRO A 40 19.23 -4.90 -17.37
N ASN A 41 18.43 -5.89 -17.79
CA ASN A 41 18.79 -7.29 -17.65
C ASN A 41 20.05 -7.62 -18.47
N GLY A 42 20.93 -8.42 -17.89
CA GLY A 42 22.20 -8.77 -18.55
C GLY A 42 23.30 -7.71 -18.46
N ALA A 43 23.07 -6.54 -17.85
CA ALA A 43 24.06 -5.47 -17.72
C ALA A 43 25.25 -5.82 -16.80
N GLY A 44 25.19 -6.92 -16.03
CA GLY A 44 26.29 -7.35 -15.17
C GLY A 44 26.09 -7.15 -13.67
N LYS A 45 24.88 -6.75 -13.20
CA LYS A 45 24.59 -6.55 -11.77
C LYS A 45 24.89 -7.78 -10.92
N SER A 46 24.40 -8.95 -11.30
CA SER A 46 24.66 -10.22 -10.61
C SER A 46 26.14 -10.61 -10.64
N THR A 47 26.84 -10.32 -11.75
CA THR A 47 28.29 -10.56 -11.88
C THR A 47 29.05 -9.67 -10.91
N LEU A 48 28.67 -8.40 -10.80
CA LEU A 48 29.24 -7.45 -9.85
C LEU A 48 29.03 -7.92 -8.40
N LEU A 49 27.81 -8.28 -8.02
CA LEU A 49 27.51 -8.79 -6.67
C LEU A 49 28.32 -10.05 -6.33
N ARG A 50 28.43 -11.00 -7.27
CA ARG A 50 29.26 -12.22 -7.07
C ARG A 50 30.76 -11.91 -6.95
N THR A 51 31.25 -10.92 -7.67
CA THR A 51 32.64 -10.49 -7.55
C THR A 51 32.90 -9.79 -6.23
N LEU A 52 32.01 -8.91 -5.79
CA LEU A 52 32.05 -8.27 -4.47
C LEU A 52 31.97 -9.30 -3.33
N ALA A 53 31.20 -10.38 -3.52
CA ALA A 53 31.12 -11.50 -2.58
C ALA A 53 32.37 -12.39 -2.57
N GLY A 54 33.30 -12.21 -3.49
CA GLY A 54 34.47 -13.07 -3.65
C GLY A 54 34.13 -14.46 -4.19
N GLN A 55 32.94 -14.66 -4.79
CA GLN A 55 32.57 -15.90 -5.49
C GLN A 55 33.11 -15.94 -6.92
N LEU A 56 33.36 -14.78 -7.50
CA LEU A 56 34.01 -14.62 -8.80
C LEU A 56 35.29 -13.81 -8.62
N ALA A 57 36.40 -14.30 -9.18
CA ALA A 57 37.64 -13.56 -9.13
C ALA A 57 37.55 -12.29 -9.99
N PRO A 58 38.07 -11.14 -9.54
CA PRO A 58 38.14 -9.94 -10.35
C PRO A 58 39.13 -10.15 -11.52
N MET A 59 38.81 -9.58 -12.68
CA MET A 59 39.70 -9.56 -13.84
C MET A 59 40.73 -8.43 -13.78
N GLY A 60 40.52 -7.44 -12.92
CA GLY A 60 41.41 -6.32 -12.63
C GLY A 60 40.85 -5.49 -11.49
N GLY A 61 41.65 -4.61 -10.90
CA GLY A 61 41.29 -3.82 -9.75
C GLY A 61 41.18 -4.64 -8.46
N THR A 62 40.51 -4.07 -7.43
CA THR A 62 40.48 -4.68 -6.09
C THR A 62 39.12 -4.51 -5.44
N VAL A 63 38.62 -5.59 -4.83
CA VAL A 63 37.50 -5.53 -3.89
C VAL A 63 38.04 -5.29 -2.48
N LEU A 64 37.49 -4.33 -1.80
CA LEU A 64 37.88 -3.91 -0.45
C LEU A 64 36.81 -4.28 0.58
N LEU A 65 37.22 -4.81 1.72
CA LEU A 65 36.41 -5.02 2.91
C LEU A 65 37.15 -4.42 4.10
N GLU A 66 36.52 -3.50 4.83
CA GLU A 66 37.14 -2.74 5.93
C GLU A 66 38.49 -2.07 5.51
N GLY A 67 38.58 -1.60 4.28
CA GLY A 67 39.77 -0.95 3.74
C GLY A 67 40.92 -1.88 3.37
N ARG A 68 40.77 -3.22 3.50
CA ARG A 68 41.75 -4.24 3.09
C ARG A 68 41.27 -4.98 1.85
N SER A 69 42.20 -5.53 1.07
CA SER A 69 41.84 -6.38 -0.07
C SER A 69 41.05 -7.60 0.40
N LEU A 70 39.93 -7.91 -0.27
CA LEU A 70 39.14 -9.12 0.01
C LEU A 70 39.97 -10.40 -0.17
N ALA A 71 41.01 -10.37 -1.00
CA ALA A 71 41.93 -11.47 -1.21
C ALA A 71 42.77 -11.81 0.04
N ASP A 72 42.99 -10.85 0.94
CA ASP A 72 43.75 -11.03 2.17
C ASP A 72 42.99 -11.77 3.27
N TYR A 73 41.67 -11.94 3.10
CA TYR A 73 40.83 -12.67 4.05
C TYR A 73 40.76 -14.15 3.70
N THR A 74 40.81 -15.02 4.70
CA THR A 74 40.50 -16.46 4.52
C THR A 74 39.01 -16.62 4.16
N GLY A 75 38.65 -17.77 3.56
CA GLY A 75 37.27 -18.08 3.21
C GLY A 75 36.32 -17.98 4.41
N THR A 76 36.76 -18.45 5.59
CA THR A 76 35.96 -18.36 6.85
C THR A 76 35.80 -16.91 7.30
N GLN A 77 36.88 -16.13 7.29
CA GLN A 77 36.80 -14.70 7.70
C GLN A 77 35.86 -13.89 6.77
N ARG A 78 35.94 -14.14 5.44
CA ARG A 78 35.01 -13.54 4.49
C ARG A 78 33.57 -13.91 4.79
N ALA A 79 33.32 -15.21 4.99
CA ALA A 79 31.99 -15.72 5.27
C ALA A 79 31.43 -15.25 6.63
N GLN A 80 32.26 -14.85 7.59
CA GLN A 80 31.80 -14.25 8.85
C GLN A 80 31.37 -12.77 8.70
N LYS A 81 31.92 -12.06 7.70
CA LYS A 81 31.68 -10.63 7.50
C LYS A 81 30.71 -10.29 6.36
N LEU A 82 30.62 -11.15 5.36
CA LEU A 82 29.91 -10.89 4.12
C LEU A 82 29.02 -12.06 3.73
N ALA A 83 27.72 -11.79 3.55
CA ALA A 83 26.75 -12.76 3.07
C ALA A 83 26.23 -12.40 1.68
N LEU A 84 25.98 -13.40 0.83
CA LEU A 84 25.34 -13.24 -0.47
C LEU A 84 24.05 -14.05 -0.53
N MET A 85 22.94 -13.40 -0.85
CA MET A 85 21.69 -14.02 -1.22
C MET A 85 21.54 -13.97 -2.75
N ALA A 86 21.58 -15.13 -3.39
CA ALA A 86 21.38 -15.28 -4.83
C ALA A 86 19.99 -15.85 -5.13
N PRO A 87 19.37 -15.51 -6.30
CA PRO A 87 17.96 -15.85 -6.60
C PRO A 87 17.69 -17.34 -6.79
N HIS A 88 18.69 -18.16 -7.04
CA HIS A 88 18.56 -19.58 -7.33
C HIS A 88 19.24 -20.45 -6.29
N SER A 89 18.47 -20.97 -5.32
CA SER A 89 18.91 -22.12 -4.53
C SER A 89 18.51 -23.41 -5.26
N ARG A 90 19.47 -24.35 -5.41
CA ARG A 90 19.17 -25.71 -5.87
C ARG A 90 18.12 -26.34 -4.95
N ARG A 91 17.19 -27.14 -5.50
CA ARG A 91 16.29 -27.97 -4.69
C ARG A 91 17.14 -28.85 -3.78
N MET A 92 16.91 -28.75 -2.47
CA MET A 92 17.52 -29.61 -1.47
C MET A 92 16.49 -30.63 -1.04
N GLU A 93 16.79 -31.91 -1.19
CA GLU A 93 15.89 -32.98 -0.76
C GLU A 93 15.88 -33.10 0.77
N LEU A 94 14.69 -33.30 1.35
CA LEU A 94 14.48 -33.59 2.79
C LEU A 94 15.06 -32.55 3.77
N THR A 95 15.00 -31.26 3.45
CA THR A 95 15.59 -30.19 4.27
C THR A 95 14.49 -29.32 4.86
N THR A 96 14.43 -29.20 6.19
CA THR A 96 13.53 -28.23 6.86
C THR A 96 14.03 -26.80 6.66
N CYS A 97 13.16 -25.80 6.86
CA CYS A 97 13.58 -24.40 6.83
C CYS A 97 14.63 -24.10 7.91
N PHE A 98 14.53 -24.73 9.08
CA PHE A 98 15.54 -24.63 10.14
C PHE A 98 16.91 -25.13 9.66
N ASP A 99 16.96 -26.33 9.05
CA ASP A 99 18.22 -26.92 8.56
C ASP A 99 18.81 -26.05 7.44
N PHE A 100 17.95 -25.51 6.56
CA PHE A 100 18.40 -24.62 5.51
C PHE A 100 19.03 -23.33 6.05
N VAL A 101 18.40 -22.68 7.06
CA VAL A 101 18.92 -21.47 7.71
C VAL A 101 20.17 -21.79 8.52
N SER A 102 20.24 -22.98 9.14
CA SER A 102 21.38 -23.42 9.94
C SER A 102 22.68 -23.48 9.14
N ALA A 103 22.62 -23.69 7.81
CA ALA A 103 23.77 -23.61 6.93
C ALA A 103 24.49 -22.24 6.98
N GLY A 104 23.78 -21.17 7.37
CA GLY A 104 24.37 -19.86 7.66
C GLY A 104 25.40 -19.88 8.80
N ARG A 105 25.37 -20.91 9.67
CA ARG A 105 26.32 -21.06 10.80
C ARG A 105 27.60 -21.80 10.44
N TYR A 106 27.77 -22.33 9.22
CA TYR A 106 28.99 -23.05 8.82
C TYR A 106 30.30 -22.28 9.05
N PRO A 107 30.38 -20.94 8.91
CA PRO A 107 31.59 -20.22 9.25
C PRO A 107 31.98 -20.25 10.74
N TYR A 108 31.09 -20.71 11.60
CA TYR A 108 31.26 -20.74 13.07
C TYR A 108 31.32 -22.17 13.61
N THR A 109 30.86 -23.17 12.84
CA THR A 109 30.91 -24.57 13.22
C THR A 109 32.27 -25.19 12.88
N GLY A 110 32.72 -26.14 13.66
CA GLY A 110 33.94 -26.87 13.38
C GLY A 110 33.81 -27.80 12.14
N ARG A 111 34.86 -28.62 11.87
CA ARG A 111 34.92 -29.52 10.70
C ARG A 111 33.74 -30.49 10.58
N LEU A 112 33.09 -30.82 11.69
CA LEU A 112 31.93 -31.74 11.73
C LEU A 112 30.58 -31.02 11.49
N GLY A 113 30.55 -29.68 11.39
CA GLY A 113 29.32 -28.92 11.16
C GLY A 113 28.28 -29.01 12.27
N ILE A 114 28.66 -29.43 13.48
CA ILE A 114 27.74 -29.60 14.61
C ILE A 114 27.37 -28.23 15.18
N LEU A 115 26.07 -27.94 15.24
CA LEU A 115 25.55 -26.72 15.82
C LEU A 115 25.61 -26.74 17.34
N SER A 116 26.21 -25.73 17.95
CA SER A 116 26.14 -25.45 19.37
C SER A 116 24.72 -24.98 19.78
N ALA A 117 24.44 -24.91 21.07
CA ALA A 117 23.20 -24.31 21.58
C ALA A 117 23.07 -22.81 21.14
N GLY A 118 24.19 -22.07 21.15
CA GLY A 118 24.23 -20.69 20.67
C GLY A 118 23.93 -20.57 19.18
N ASP A 119 24.44 -21.50 18.35
CA ASP A 119 24.13 -21.50 16.91
C ASP A 119 22.65 -21.75 16.65
N ARG A 120 22.02 -22.68 17.37
CA ARG A 120 20.59 -22.94 17.28
C ARG A 120 19.77 -21.71 17.65
N GLN A 121 20.18 -20.99 18.69
CA GLN A 121 19.53 -19.73 19.09
C GLN A 121 19.64 -18.67 17.99
N GLN A 122 20.79 -18.56 17.31
CA GLN A 122 20.97 -17.63 16.18
C GLN A 122 20.10 -18.01 14.98
N VAL A 123 19.88 -19.30 14.72
CA VAL A 123 18.95 -19.76 13.67
C VAL A 123 17.52 -19.31 13.98
N HIS A 124 17.04 -19.53 15.22
CA HIS A 124 15.71 -19.06 15.64
C HIS A 124 15.58 -17.54 15.54
N ARG A 125 16.58 -16.80 16.04
CA ARG A 125 16.60 -15.34 15.94
C ARG A 125 16.54 -14.84 14.49
N ALA A 126 17.28 -15.48 13.59
CA ALA A 126 17.26 -15.11 12.16
C ALA A 126 15.87 -15.37 11.53
N LEU A 127 15.22 -16.49 11.88
CA LEU A 127 13.85 -16.78 11.45
C LEU A 127 12.82 -15.78 12.01
N GLU A 128 12.97 -15.35 13.26
CA GLU A 128 12.13 -14.34 13.89
C GLU A 128 12.28 -12.97 13.21
N LEU A 129 13.53 -12.54 12.91
CA LEU A 129 13.82 -11.27 12.26
C LEU A 129 13.11 -11.12 10.91
N VAL A 130 12.91 -12.19 10.17
CA VAL A 130 12.21 -12.18 8.88
C VAL A 130 10.73 -12.57 8.99
N GLY A 131 10.20 -12.76 10.21
CA GLY A 131 8.82 -13.16 10.44
C GLY A 131 8.48 -14.55 9.89
N ALA A 132 9.44 -15.51 10.00
CA ALA A 132 9.31 -16.85 9.46
C ALA A 132 9.53 -17.97 10.52
N ALA A 133 9.47 -17.64 11.81
CA ALA A 133 9.70 -18.60 12.90
C ALA A 133 8.78 -19.83 12.83
N GLN A 134 7.51 -19.62 12.44
CA GLN A 134 6.50 -20.67 12.26
C GLN A 134 6.78 -21.65 11.10
N LEU A 135 7.77 -21.35 10.27
CA LEU A 135 8.16 -22.19 9.13
C LEU A 135 9.35 -23.12 9.46
N ALA A 136 9.93 -23.02 10.67
CA ALA A 136 11.18 -23.71 11.04
C ALA A 136 11.16 -25.20 10.66
N ASP A 137 10.10 -25.92 11.03
CA ASP A 137 9.98 -27.37 10.83
C ASP A 137 9.37 -27.76 9.47
N ARG A 138 8.99 -26.77 8.62
CA ARG A 138 8.43 -27.05 7.30
C ARG A 138 9.51 -27.41 6.30
N ASP A 139 9.17 -28.30 5.36
CA ASP A 139 10.00 -28.63 4.21
C ASP A 139 10.21 -27.35 3.36
N PHE A 140 11.47 -26.97 3.15
CA PHE A 140 11.87 -25.80 2.37
C PHE A 140 11.32 -25.81 0.93
N ASN A 141 11.10 -27.00 0.35
CA ASN A 141 10.56 -27.11 -1.00
C ASN A 141 9.02 -26.98 -1.07
N ARG A 142 8.33 -27.03 0.07
CA ARG A 142 6.87 -26.99 0.16
C ARG A 142 6.30 -25.66 0.68
N ILE A 143 7.13 -24.63 0.77
CA ILE A 143 6.71 -23.29 1.14
C ILE A 143 6.49 -22.41 -0.10
N SER A 144 5.68 -21.35 0.02
CA SER A 144 5.45 -20.40 -1.07
C SER A 144 6.73 -19.63 -1.44
N ASP A 145 6.76 -19.05 -2.64
CA ASP A 145 7.94 -18.28 -3.09
C ASP A 145 8.25 -17.10 -2.18
N GLY A 146 7.22 -16.40 -1.66
CA GLY A 146 7.41 -15.33 -0.67
C GLY A 146 7.99 -15.83 0.65
N GLN A 147 7.52 -16.97 1.14
CA GLN A 147 8.10 -17.62 2.32
C GLN A 147 9.54 -18.07 2.05
N ARG A 148 9.81 -18.59 0.86
CA ARG A 148 11.16 -19.01 0.44
C ARG A 148 12.13 -17.83 0.44
N GLN A 149 11.75 -16.66 -0.06
CA GLN A 149 12.59 -15.46 -0.03
C GLN A 149 12.94 -15.03 1.40
N ARG A 150 11.98 -15.10 2.34
CA ARG A 150 12.25 -14.83 3.75
C ARG A 150 13.23 -15.84 4.36
N ILE A 151 13.11 -17.12 4.04
CA ILE A 151 14.04 -18.17 4.51
C ILE A 151 15.45 -17.98 3.91
N LEU A 152 15.55 -17.57 2.64
CA LEU A 152 16.84 -17.22 2.03
C LEU A 152 17.49 -16.03 2.73
N LEU A 153 16.72 -15.00 3.05
CA LEU A 153 17.20 -13.85 3.82
C LEU A 153 17.57 -14.27 5.26
N ALA A 154 16.76 -15.10 5.92
CA ALA A 154 17.08 -15.61 7.24
C ALA A 154 18.42 -16.36 7.27
N ARG A 155 18.72 -17.19 6.25
CA ARG A 155 20.02 -17.89 6.12
C ARG A 155 21.18 -16.89 6.02
N ALA A 156 21.02 -15.84 5.21
CA ALA A 156 22.05 -14.83 5.07
C ALA A 156 22.27 -14.04 6.37
N LEU A 157 21.20 -13.69 7.10
CA LEU A 157 21.25 -12.99 8.39
C LEU A 157 21.79 -13.91 9.52
N CYS A 158 21.49 -15.21 9.47
CA CYS A 158 22.00 -16.19 10.44
C CYS A 158 23.53 -16.28 10.45
N GLN A 159 24.16 -15.89 9.35
CA GLN A 159 25.61 -15.77 9.23
C GLN A 159 26.18 -14.59 10.04
N GLN A 160 25.32 -13.67 10.53
CA GLN A 160 25.68 -12.44 11.26
C GLN A 160 26.67 -11.57 10.49
N PRO A 161 26.39 -11.26 9.21
CA PRO A 161 27.32 -10.48 8.38
C PRO A 161 27.31 -9.00 8.77
N GLU A 162 28.40 -8.32 8.49
CA GLU A 162 28.49 -6.85 8.52
C GLU A 162 28.00 -6.24 7.20
N VAL A 163 28.12 -7.00 6.10
CA VAL A 163 27.68 -6.63 4.75
C VAL A 163 26.80 -7.73 4.17
N ILE A 164 25.63 -7.38 3.65
CA ILE A 164 24.78 -8.31 2.91
C ILE A 164 24.63 -7.86 1.45
N LEU A 165 24.83 -8.80 0.55
CA LEU A 165 24.66 -8.65 -0.90
C LEU A 165 23.40 -9.40 -1.33
N LEU A 166 22.49 -8.74 -2.04
CA LEU A 166 21.19 -9.30 -2.40
C LEU A 166 20.97 -9.16 -3.91
N ASP A 167 20.89 -10.28 -4.60
CA ASP A 167 20.65 -10.30 -6.04
C ASP A 167 19.14 -10.52 -6.28
N GLU A 168 18.45 -9.48 -6.72
CA GLU A 168 17.00 -9.45 -7.01
C GLU A 168 16.11 -10.02 -5.87
N PRO A 169 16.21 -9.52 -4.64
CA PRO A 169 15.52 -10.11 -3.50
C PRO A 169 13.99 -10.02 -3.59
N THR A 170 13.44 -9.16 -4.44
CA THR A 170 12.01 -8.95 -4.63
C THR A 170 11.39 -9.81 -5.72
N SER A 171 12.20 -10.57 -6.47
CA SER A 171 11.70 -11.44 -7.55
C SER A 171 10.73 -12.48 -7.01
N PHE A 172 9.64 -12.73 -7.76
CA PHE A 172 8.56 -13.67 -7.42
C PHE A 172 7.70 -13.30 -6.21
N LEU A 173 7.86 -12.10 -5.65
CA LEU A 173 7.02 -11.61 -4.57
C LEU A 173 5.85 -10.79 -5.13
N ASP A 174 4.69 -10.90 -4.47
CA ASP A 174 3.60 -9.94 -4.65
C ASP A 174 3.96 -8.57 -4.05
N ILE A 175 3.16 -7.56 -4.33
CA ILE A 175 3.44 -6.18 -3.86
C ILE A 175 3.61 -6.12 -2.34
N LYS A 176 2.78 -6.85 -1.59
CA LYS A 176 2.86 -6.90 -0.12
C LYS A 176 4.17 -7.52 0.33
N GLY A 177 4.56 -8.66 -0.23
CA GLY A 177 5.81 -9.35 0.09
C GLY A 177 7.05 -8.51 -0.21
N LYS A 178 7.04 -7.75 -1.32
CA LYS A 178 8.11 -6.80 -1.68
C LYS A 178 8.27 -5.70 -0.63
N ILE A 179 7.16 -5.06 -0.24
CA ILE A 179 7.16 -3.99 0.77
C ILE A 179 7.65 -4.53 2.12
N GLU A 180 7.16 -5.69 2.56
CA GLU A 180 7.58 -6.30 3.83
C GLU A 180 9.08 -6.64 3.83
N LEU A 181 9.60 -7.23 2.76
CA LEU A 181 11.02 -7.57 2.64
C LEU A 181 11.90 -6.30 2.68
N LEU A 182 11.55 -5.28 1.91
CA LEU A 182 12.30 -4.03 1.86
C LEU A 182 12.23 -3.28 3.20
N THR A 183 11.10 -3.33 3.90
CA THR A 183 10.95 -2.75 5.25
C THR A 183 11.88 -3.45 6.26
N ILE A 184 11.97 -4.78 6.20
CA ILE A 184 12.92 -5.55 7.04
C ILE A 184 14.35 -5.12 6.75
N LEU A 185 14.75 -5.04 5.47
CA LEU A 185 16.09 -4.62 5.06
C LEU A 185 16.41 -3.20 5.51
N GLY A 186 15.50 -2.24 5.32
CA GLY A 186 15.66 -0.87 5.80
C GLY A 186 15.83 -0.79 7.31
N THR A 187 15.02 -1.56 8.06
CA THR A 187 15.14 -1.62 9.52
C THR A 187 16.50 -2.18 9.94
N LEU A 188 16.94 -3.29 9.33
CA LEU A 188 18.24 -3.91 9.66
C LEU A 188 19.40 -2.98 9.32
N ALA A 189 19.37 -2.32 8.15
CA ALA A 189 20.38 -1.38 7.76
C ALA A 189 20.48 -0.23 8.77
N HIS A 190 19.42 0.52 8.95
CA HIS A 190 19.49 1.77 9.72
C HIS A 190 19.59 1.57 11.24
N THR A 191 18.97 0.50 11.81
CA THR A 191 18.98 0.26 13.26
C THR A 191 20.15 -0.62 13.72
N GLN A 192 20.55 -1.64 12.92
CA GLN A 192 21.60 -2.57 13.28
C GLN A 192 22.94 -2.29 12.57
N LYS A 193 23.01 -1.18 11.81
CA LYS A 193 24.19 -0.77 11.04
C LYS A 193 24.69 -1.78 10.02
N LEU A 194 23.77 -2.65 9.52
CA LEU A 194 24.07 -3.58 8.45
C LEU A 194 24.29 -2.82 7.14
N ALA A 195 25.40 -3.00 6.47
CA ALA A 195 25.60 -2.47 5.13
C ALA A 195 24.91 -3.38 4.10
N VAL A 196 24.13 -2.79 3.21
CA VAL A 196 23.33 -3.54 2.23
C VAL A 196 23.71 -3.10 0.82
N ILE A 197 24.03 -4.06 -0.07
CA ILE A 197 24.14 -3.82 -1.51
C ILE A 197 23.12 -4.73 -2.19
N LEU A 198 22.16 -4.16 -2.92
CA LEU A 198 21.14 -4.97 -3.59
C LEU A 198 20.90 -4.56 -5.02
N SER A 199 20.51 -5.52 -5.87
CA SER A 199 20.01 -5.24 -7.21
C SER A 199 18.48 -5.23 -7.22
N LEU A 200 17.87 -4.24 -7.88
CA LEU A 200 16.43 -4.15 -8.08
C LEU A 200 16.10 -3.85 -9.54
N HIS A 201 14.96 -4.37 -10.00
CA HIS A 201 14.39 -4.08 -11.32
C HIS A 201 13.30 -3.01 -11.26
N GLU A 202 12.57 -2.95 -10.14
CA GLU A 202 11.49 -2.01 -9.93
C GLU A 202 12.06 -0.65 -9.51
N LEU A 203 12.06 0.31 -10.44
CA LEU A 203 12.63 1.65 -10.21
C LEU A 203 11.96 2.38 -9.03
N GLU A 204 10.64 2.28 -8.90
CA GLU A 204 9.88 2.91 -7.81
C GLU A 204 10.30 2.37 -6.42
N LEU A 205 10.59 1.07 -6.33
CA LEU A 205 11.05 0.45 -5.08
C LEU A 205 12.51 0.79 -4.80
N ALA A 206 13.34 0.83 -5.85
CA ALA A 206 14.74 1.20 -5.74
C ALA A 206 14.90 2.65 -5.26
N GLU A 207 14.10 3.59 -5.79
CA GLU A 207 14.11 4.99 -5.38
C GLU A 207 13.74 5.17 -3.88
N LYS A 208 12.77 4.37 -3.40
CA LYS A 208 12.29 4.49 -2.01
C LYS A 208 13.20 3.88 -0.96
N ILE A 209 13.99 2.87 -1.31
CA ILE A 209 14.82 2.16 -0.31
C ILE A 209 16.29 2.61 -0.34
N ALA A 210 16.78 3.13 -1.45
CA ALA A 210 18.18 3.44 -1.64
C ALA A 210 18.63 4.67 -0.85
N ASP A 211 19.74 4.56 -0.11
CA ASP A 211 20.49 5.72 0.36
C ASP A 211 21.43 6.22 -0.73
N THR A 212 21.97 5.29 -1.54
CA THR A 212 22.79 5.58 -2.72
C THR A 212 22.49 4.60 -3.85
N VAL A 213 22.73 5.02 -5.08
CA VAL A 213 22.42 4.28 -6.29
C VAL A 213 23.62 4.19 -7.21
N VAL A 214 23.81 3.04 -7.85
CA VAL A 214 24.77 2.83 -8.92
C VAL A 214 24.03 2.31 -10.16
N CYS A 215 24.18 3.01 -11.28
CA CYS A 215 23.61 2.61 -12.56
C CYS A 215 24.58 1.68 -13.29
N VAL A 216 24.10 0.49 -13.65
CA VAL A 216 24.86 -0.53 -14.38
C VAL A 216 24.29 -0.70 -15.78
N SER A 217 25.09 -0.41 -16.81
CA SER A 217 24.70 -0.52 -18.22
C SER A 217 25.74 -1.34 -19.00
N PRO A 218 25.41 -1.86 -20.19
CA PRO A 218 26.38 -2.54 -21.06
C PRO A 218 27.59 -1.67 -21.43
N GLY A 219 27.50 -0.36 -21.30
CA GLY A 219 28.56 0.60 -21.59
C GLY A 219 29.42 0.99 -20.39
N GLY A 220 29.10 0.51 -19.18
CA GLY A 220 29.84 0.87 -17.97
C GLY A 220 28.98 1.02 -16.72
N VAL A 221 29.63 1.42 -15.66
CA VAL A 221 29.01 1.64 -14.34
C VAL A 221 29.14 3.11 -13.98
N SER A 222 28.06 3.73 -13.50
CA SER A 222 28.12 5.11 -12.99
C SER A 222 28.96 5.19 -11.70
N GLY A 223 29.37 6.39 -11.32
CA GLY A 223 29.74 6.66 -9.93
C GLY A 223 28.58 6.43 -8.98
N VAL A 224 28.85 6.51 -7.69
CA VAL A 224 27.82 6.47 -6.64
C VAL A 224 27.01 7.78 -6.70
N LEU A 225 25.70 7.66 -6.90
CA LEU A 225 24.77 8.77 -7.07
C LEU A 225 23.80 8.81 -5.87
N THR A 226 23.23 9.98 -5.59
CA THR A 226 22.03 10.04 -4.72
C THR A 226 20.81 9.53 -5.49
N PRO A 227 19.74 9.09 -4.80
CA PRO A 227 18.51 8.70 -5.48
C PRO A 227 17.98 9.80 -6.42
N GLU A 228 17.98 11.05 -5.97
CA GLU A 228 17.51 12.19 -6.77
C GLU A 228 18.31 12.36 -8.07
N GLN A 229 19.61 12.07 -8.05
CA GLN A 229 20.45 12.12 -9.24
C GLN A 229 20.20 10.93 -10.16
N ALA A 230 20.16 9.73 -9.59
CA ALA A 230 20.05 8.48 -10.37
C ALA A 230 18.71 8.38 -11.11
N PHE A 231 17.62 8.81 -10.47
CA PHE A 231 16.26 8.69 -11.02
C PHE A 231 15.83 9.90 -11.87
N GLN A 232 16.73 10.82 -12.18
CA GLN A 232 16.44 11.87 -13.17
C GLN A 232 16.04 11.27 -14.53
N PRO A 233 15.04 11.85 -15.21
CA PRO A 233 14.55 11.37 -16.51
C PRO A 233 15.66 11.12 -17.53
N LYS A 234 16.65 12.02 -17.58
CA LYS A 234 17.83 11.91 -18.45
C LYS A 234 18.65 10.64 -18.17
N ASN A 235 18.87 10.34 -16.89
CA ASN A 235 19.70 9.20 -16.47
C ASN A 235 18.97 7.87 -16.68
N ILE A 236 17.69 7.80 -16.36
CA ILE A 236 16.86 6.61 -16.61
C ILE A 236 16.72 6.34 -18.11
N ARG A 237 16.50 7.37 -18.92
CA ARG A 237 16.45 7.23 -20.40
C ARG A 237 17.77 6.70 -20.96
N ALA A 238 18.89 7.26 -20.52
CA ALA A 238 20.21 6.80 -20.93
C ALA A 238 20.49 5.37 -20.46
N LEU A 239 20.13 5.02 -19.22
CA LEU A 239 20.37 3.71 -18.63
C LEU A 239 19.62 2.58 -19.36
N TYR A 240 18.36 2.82 -19.75
CA TYR A 240 17.51 1.81 -20.40
C TYR A 240 17.38 2.00 -21.92
N GLY A 241 18.05 2.98 -22.50
CA GLY A 241 17.99 3.26 -23.93
C GLY A 241 16.60 3.73 -24.41
N LEU A 242 15.84 4.42 -23.56
CA LEU A 242 14.46 4.86 -23.85
C LEU A 242 14.45 6.16 -24.65
N THR A 243 13.57 6.21 -25.66
CA THR A 243 13.24 7.48 -26.31
C THR A 243 12.41 8.35 -25.35
N GLU A 244 12.32 9.65 -25.63
CA GLU A 244 11.49 10.57 -24.84
C GLU A 244 10.01 10.17 -24.83
N GLN A 245 9.50 9.75 -25.98
CA GLN A 245 8.12 9.26 -26.10
C GLN A 245 7.88 7.98 -25.26
N GLN A 246 8.83 7.03 -25.25
CA GLN A 246 8.74 5.82 -24.44
C GLN A 246 8.81 6.13 -22.95
N TYR A 247 9.71 7.04 -22.57
CA TYR A 247 9.82 7.48 -21.18
C TYR A 247 8.51 8.15 -20.72
N THR A 248 8.01 9.10 -21.50
CA THR A 248 6.77 9.83 -21.20
C THR A 248 5.54 8.90 -21.14
N ALA A 249 5.49 7.90 -22.00
CA ALA A 249 4.39 6.91 -21.98
C ALA A 249 4.40 6.02 -20.71
N LEU A 250 5.59 5.74 -20.14
CA LEU A 250 5.74 4.89 -18.96
C LEU A 250 5.71 5.68 -17.63
N PHE A 251 6.31 6.86 -17.60
CA PHE A 251 6.57 7.63 -16.38
C PHE A 251 5.88 9.01 -16.36
N GLY A 252 5.18 9.39 -17.41
CA GLY A 252 4.61 10.74 -17.59
C GLY A 252 5.63 11.74 -18.18
N THR A 253 5.17 12.94 -18.50
CA THR A 253 6.06 14.03 -18.92
C THR A 253 7.00 14.42 -17.79
N PRO A 254 8.33 14.49 -18.03
CA PRO A 254 9.27 14.98 -17.02
C PRO A 254 8.88 16.41 -16.61
N GLU A 255 8.74 16.65 -15.32
CA GLU A 255 8.62 18.02 -14.81
C GLU A 255 9.91 18.80 -15.15
N PRO A 256 9.81 20.07 -15.61
CA PRO A 256 10.98 20.90 -15.88
C PRO A 256 11.88 21.01 -14.64
N GLU A 257 13.20 20.89 -14.83
CA GLU A 257 14.20 20.89 -13.73
C GLU A 257 14.12 22.12 -12.81
N ALA A 258 13.54 23.22 -13.26
CA ALA A 258 13.34 24.44 -12.47
C ALA A 258 12.34 24.26 -11.31
N GLU A 259 11.43 23.26 -11.37
CA GLU A 259 10.43 23.03 -10.33
C GLU A 259 10.91 22.08 -9.21
N LYS A 260 11.87 21.20 -9.48
CA LYS A 260 12.47 20.33 -8.45
C LYS A 260 13.39 21.06 -7.46
N ALA A 261 13.96 22.19 -7.87
CA ALA A 261 14.82 23.02 -7.01
C ALA A 261 14.03 23.77 -5.93
N SER A 262 12.70 23.80 -6.00
CA SER A 262 11.80 24.42 -5.02
C SER A 262 11.12 23.43 -4.07
N ALA A 263 11.49 22.15 -4.09
CA ALA A 263 11.08 21.17 -3.07
C ALA A 263 11.81 21.45 -1.76
N GLY A 264 11.58 22.67 -1.24
CA GLY A 264 11.80 23.04 0.14
C GLY A 264 10.95 22.14 1.05
N LYS A 265 11.16 22.28 2.38
CA LYS A 265 10.34 21.62 3.42
C LYS A 265 8.87 21.58 2.99
N PRO A 266 8.14 20.48 3.27
CA PRO A 266 6.73 20.41 2.92
C PRO A 266 6.00 21.66 3.42
N GLN A 267 5.23 22.32 2.56
CA GLN A 267 4.54 23.57 2.89
C GLN A 267 3.47 23.38 3.98
N PHE A 268 3.06 22.13 4.21
CA PHE A 268 2.06 21.76 5.20
C PHE A 268 2.60 20.65 6.11
N GLU A 269 2.77 20.98 7.38
CA GLU A 269 3.26 20.09 8.42
C GLU A 269 2.15 19.84 9.46
N HIS A 270 1.35 18.83 9.21
CA HIS A 270 0.38 18.31 10.17
C HIS A 270 0.52 16.78 10.21
N TYR A 271 0.56 16.22 11.42
CA TYR A 271 0.85 14.80 11.61
C TYR A 271 -0.23 14.14 12.45
N VAL A 272 -0.55 12.89 12.08
CA VAL A 272 -1.42 12.00 12.87
C VAL A 272 -0.66 10.77 13.31
N ARG A 273 -0.98 10.26 14.49
CA ARG A 273 -0.37 9.04 15.00
C ARG A 273 -1.18 7.83 14.54
N SER A 274 -0.51 6.89 13.86
CA SER A 274 -1.08 5.59 13.50
C SER A 274 -0.20 4.48 14.12
N GLY A 275 -0.66 3.92 15.24
CA GLY A 275 0.13 3.00 16.06
C GLY A 275 1.39 3.68 16.61
N GLN A 276 2.57 3.15 16.25
CA GLN A 276 3.86 3.73 16.66
C GLN A 276 4.43 4.74 15.65
N LYS A 277 3.79 4.92 14.48
CA LYS A 277 4.25 5.82 13.42
C LYS A 277 3.55 7.17 13.51
N LEU A 278 4.29 8.22 13.23
CA LEU A 278 3.79 9.56 12.99
C LEU A 278 3.73 9.75 11.48
N LEU A 279 2.52 9.93 10.93
CA LEU A 279 2.29 10.06 9.49
C LEU A 279 1.92 11.50 9.16
N ARG A 280 2.52 12.06 8.11
CA ARG A 280 2.23 13.41 7.63
C ARG A 280 0.90 13.43 6.87
N CYS A 281 0.00 14.32 7.26
CA CYS A 281 -1.24 14.59 6.55
C CYS A 281 -0.98 15.42 5.30
N GLY A 282 -1.89 15.27 4.34
CA GLY A 282 -2.02 16.15 3.18
C GLY A 282 -3.31 16.97 3.25
N TYR A 283 -3.68 17.58 2.13
CA TYR A 283 -4.94 18.31 1.98
C TYR A 283 -5.66 17.90 0.69
N THR A 284 -7.01 17.98 0.72
CA THR A 284 -7.88 17.43 -0.32
C THR A 284 -7.90 18.26 -1.60
N THR A 285 -8.42 17.68 -2.71
CA THR A 285 -8.67 18.43 -3.95
C THR A 285 -9.62 19.61 -3.74
N GLY A 286 -10.59 19.47 -2.82
CA GLY A 286 -11.48 20.57 -2.43
C GLY A 286 -10.75 21.72 -1.75
N THR A 287 -9.77 21.42 -0.89
CA THR A 287 -8.92 22.43 -0.25
C THR A 287 -8.05 23.15 -1.27
N CYS A 288 -7.45 22.40 -2.22
CA CYS A 288 -6.70 23.03 -3.33
C CYS A 288 -7.56 23.98 -4.16
N ALA A 289 -8.78 23.55 -4.51
CA ALA A 289 -9.71 24.36 -5.28
C ALA A 289 -10.10 25.66 -4.55
N ALA A 290 -10.36 25.58 -3.23
CA ALA A 290 -10.69 26.75 -2.42
C ALA A 290 -9.50 27.71 -2.23
N LEU A 291 -8.29 27.19 -2.00
CA LEU A 291 -7.07 28.00 -1.95
C LEU A 291 -6.78 28.69 -3.28
N GLY A 292 -6.92 27.95 -4.40
CA GLY A 292 -6.77 28.53 -5.74
C GLY A 292 -7.78 29.64 -6.01
N ALA A 293 -9.05 29.43 -5.62
CA ALA A 293 -10.10 30.45 -5.77
C ALA A 293 -9.80 31.70 -4.95
N ALA A 294 -9.36 31.56 -3.70
CA ALA A 294 -8.95 32.68 -2.85
C ALA A 294 -7.78 33.46 -3.45
N GLY A 295 -6.73 32.76 -3.96
CA GLY A 295 -5.58 33.38 -4.61
C GLY A 295 -5.96 34.17 -5.87
N ALA A 296 -6.78 33.57 -6.74
CA ALA A 296 -7.25 34.23 -7.96
C ALA A 296 -8.14 35.45 -7.66
N ALA A 297 -9.06 35.33 -6.70
CA ALA A 297 -9.91 36.45 -6.27
C ALA A 297 -9.10 37.61 -5.68
N ARG A 298 -8.11 37.31 -4.82
CA ARG A 298 -7.23 38.31 -4.22
C ARG A 298 -6.46 39.06 -5.31
N LEU A 299 -5.90 38.35 -6.30
CA LEU A 299 -5.22 38.99 -7.43
C LEU A 299 -6.16 39.92 -8.23
N LEU A 300 -7.43 39.53 -8.45
CA LEU A 300 -8.40 40.37 -9.15
C LEU A 300 -8.77 41.61 -8.35
N LEU A 301 -9.06 41.44 -7.06
CA LEU A 301 -9.59 42.49 -6.22
C LEU A 301 -8.51 43.49 -5.75
N THR A 302 -7.30 43.03 -5.54
CA THR A 302 -6.21 43.85 -4.98
C THR A 302 -5.12 44.23 -5.99
N GLY A 303 -5.02 43.48 -7.11
CA GLY A 303 -3.95 43.63 -8.10
C GLY A 303 -2.58 43.08 -7.65
N ARG A 304 -2.48 42.49 -6.46
CA ARG A 304 -1.23 41.92 -5.92
C ARG A 304 -1.20 40.43 -6.15
N GLU A 305 -0.04 39.92 -6.53
CA GLU A 305 0.18 38.46 -6.52
C GLU A 305 0.02 37.93 -5.10
N PRO A 306 -0.71 36.84 -4.89
CA PRO A 306 -0.88 36.28 -3.58
C PRO A 306 0.47 35.73 -3.09
N GLU A 307 0.92 36.20 -1.94
CA GLU A 307 1.81 35.47 -1.04
C GLU A 307 1.11 34.16 -0.62
N PRO A 308 1.68 33.28 0.24
CA PRO A 308 0.99 32.05 0.63
C PRO A 308 -0.49 32.27 0.95
N VAL A 309 -1.34 31.42 0.41
CA VAL A 309 -2.80 31.49 0.60
C VAL A 309 -3.18 30.54 1.73
N ALA A 310 -3.98 31.04 2.67
CA ALA A 310 -4.39 30.26 3.83
C ALA A 310 -5.92 30.14 3.91
N LEU A 311 -6.40 28.95 4.31
CA LEU A 311 -7.80 28.74 4.68
C LEU A 311 -7.90 27.82 5.90
N ARG A 312 -8.98 27.96 6.65
CA ARG A 312 -9.35 27.01 7.71
C ARG A 312 -10.26 25.94 7.12
N THR A 313 -9.81 24.69 7.19
CA THR A 313 -10.58 23.54 6.70
C THR A 313 -11.78 23.24 7.59
N PRO A 314 -12.78 22.45 7.12
CA PRO A 314 -13.91 21.99 7.96
C PRO A 314 -13.45 21.26 9.23
N LYS A 315 -12.28 20.63 9.22
CA LYS A 315 -11.67 20.00 10.40
C LYS A 315 -11.08 21.00 11.40
N GLY A 316 -11.09 22.29 11.08
CA GLY A 316 -10.53 23.36 11.92
C GLY A 316 -9.03 23.58 11.79
N ILE A 317 -8.35 22.81 10.93
CA ILE A 317 -6.92 22.92 10.66
C ILE A 317 -6.69 24.02 9.60
N VAL A 318 -5.71 24.90 9.85
CA VAL A 318 -5.32 25.90 8.86
C VAL A 318 -4.33 25.28 7.88
N VAL A 319 -4.63 25.36 6.60
CA VAL A 319 -3.73 25.00 5.50
C VAL A 319 -3.26 26.29 4.85
N GLU A 320 -1.95 26.50 4.82
CA GLU A 320 -1.29 27.64 4.22
C GLU A 320 -0.24 27.15 3.24
N VAL A 321 -0.39 27.50 1.96
CA VAL A 321 0.50 27.05 0.88
C VAL A 321 0.74 28.15 -0.14
N ALA A 322 1.93 28.17 -0.74
CA ALA A 322 2.24 29.02 -1.88
C ALA A 322 1.62 28.41 -3.14
N PRO A 323 0.97 29.21 -4.00
CA PRO A 323 0.54 28.77 -5.33
C PRO A 323 1.72 28.29 -6.19
N ILE A 324 1.48 27.33 -7.09
CA ILE A 324 2.43 27.00 -8.18
C ILE A 324 2.61 28.25 -9.06
N TRP A 325 1.48 28.85 -9.41
CA TRP A 325 1.42 30.13 -10.13
C TRP A 325 0.05 30.78 -9.87
N CYS A 326 0.01 32.11 -10.01
CA CYS A 326 -1.23 32.88 -10.00
C CYS A 326 -1.09 33.99 -11.04
N ARG A 327 -2.04 34.10 -11.98
CA ARG A 327 -1.93 35.05 -13.11
C ARG A 327 -3.28 35.57 -13.56
N ARG A 328 -3.29 36.78 -14.14
CA ARG A 328 -4.46 37.33 -14.84
C ARG A 328 -4.67 36.57 -16.15
N THR A 329 -5.94 36.41 -16.51
CA THR A 329 -6.40 35.85 -17.78
C THR A 329 -7.18 36.94 -18.52
N ASP A 330 -7.57 36.70 -19.77
CA ASP A 330 -8.32 37.68 -20.59
C ASP A 330 -9.66 38.07 -19.95
N THR A 331 -10.27 37.17 -19.14
CA THR A 331 -11.59 37.41 -18.53
C THR A 331 -11.57 37.49 -17.01
N GLY A 332 -10.42 37.21 -16.36
CA GLY A 332 -10.37 37.14 -14.90
C GLY A 332 -8.96 36.89 -14.38
N ALA A 333 -8.83 35.96 -13.42
CA ALA A 333 -7.55 35.43 -12.93
C ALA A 333 -7.67 33.95 -12.66
N ALA A 334 -6.52 33.26 -12.74
CA ALA A 334 -6.42 31.84 -12.39
C ALA A 334 -5.24 31.60 -11.47
N CYS A 335 -5.40 30.65 -10.55
CA CYS A 335 -4.41 30.29 -9.56
C CYS A 335 -4.34 28.76 -9.42
N ALA A 336 -3.13 28.20 -9.46
CA ALA A 336 -2.88 26.78 -9.38
C ALA A 336 -2.27 26.39 -8.02
N ILE A 337 -2.85 25.39 -7.37
CA ILE A 337 -2.35 24.83 -6.11
C ILE A 337 -1.95 23.38 -6.36
N ARG A 338 -0.74 23.00 -5.92
CA ARG A 338 -0.27 21.62 -5.99
C ARG A 338 -1.00 20.75 -4.96
N LYS A 339 -1.57 19.64 -5.39
CA LYS A 339 -2.17 18.66 -4.48
C LYS A 339 -1.07 17.94 -3.70
N ASP A 340 -1.16 17.95 -2.38
CA ASP A 340 -0.28 17.19 -1.48
C ASP A 340 -1.11 16.16 -0.70
N GLY A 341 -0.84 14.88 -0.90
CA GLY A 341 -1.49 13.76 -0.21
C GLY A 341 -0.84 13.41 1.13
N GLY A 342 0.27 14.04 1.50
CA GLY A 342 1.04 13.63 2.67
C GLY A 342 1.67 12.25 2.45
N ASP A 343 1.66 11.43 3.49
CA ASP A 343 2.14 10.03 3.44
C ASP A 343 1.07 9.04 2.96
N ASP A 344 -0.08 9.55 2.48
CA ASP A 344 -1.12 8.70 1.89
C ASP A 344 -0.79 8.30 0.45
N VAL A 345 -1.19 7.08 0.06
CA VAL A 345 -1.00 6.58 -1.30
C VAL A 345 -2.14 7.13 -2.19
N ASP A 346 -2.07 8.43 -2.46
CA ASP A 346 -3.06 9.14 -3.27
C ASP A 346 -2.49 9.43 -4.67
N VAL A 347 -3.07 8.79 -5.70
CA VAL A 347 -2.66 8.97 -7.11
C VAL A 347 -2.86 10.39 -7.63
N THR A 348 -3.58 11.25 -6.90
CA THR A 348 -3.79 12.66 -7.24
C THR A 348 -2.70 13.58 -6.68
N THR A 349 -1.79 13.06 -5.86
CA THR A 349 -0.65 13.81 -5.30
C THR A 349 0.22 14.37 -6.43
N GLY A 350 0.60 15.65 -6.30
CA GLY A 350 1.40 16.37 -7.29
C GLY A 350 0.59 17.09 -8.37
N LEU A 351 -0.68 16.72 -8.62
CA LEU A 351 -1.48 17.34 -9.66
C LEU A 351 -1.78 18.82 -9.34
N PRO A 352 -1.65 19.71 -10.34
CA PRO A 352 -2.13 21.10 -10.23
C PRO A 352 -3.66 21.15 -10.25
N VAL A 353 -4.25 21.73 -9.22
CA VAL A 353 -5.66 22.08 -9.17
C VAL A 353 -5.78 23.57 -9.42
N VAL A 354 -6.42 23.94 -10.51
CA VAL A 354 -6.54 25.31 -11.00
C VAL A 354 -7.93 25.85 -10.73
N ALA A 355 -8.03 27.01 -10.10
CA ALA A 355 -9.26 27.76 -9.97
C ALA A 355 -9.18 29.04 -10.83
N SER A 356 -10.04 29.15 -11.82
CA SER A 356 -10.22 30.35 -12.64
C SER A 356 -11.42 31.14 -12.12
N VAL A 357 -11.21 32.39 -11.76
CA VAL A 357 -12.22 33.27 -11.17
C VAL A 357 -12.48 34.46 -12.07
N VAL A 358 -13.76 34.75 -12.26
CA VAL A 358 -14.26 35.93 -13.01
C VAL A 358 -15.16 36.71 -12.06
N LEU A 359 -15.02 38.04 -12.05
CA LEU A 359 -15.90 38.94 -11.29
C LEU A 359 -17.25 39.09 -11.99
N GLU A 360 -18.33 39.06 -11.22
CA GLU A 360 -19.70 39.27 -11.71
C GLU A 360 -20.35 40.44 -10.94
N PRO A 361 -20.08 41.69 -11.34
CA PRO A 361 -20.54 42.86 -10.56
C PRO A 361 -22.06 42.94 -10.41
N ASP A 362 -22.81 42.47 -11.40
CA ASP A 362 -24.27 42.57 -11.45
C ASP A 362 -25.03 41.34 -10.93
N ALA A 363 -24.30 40.26 -10.55
CA ALA A 363 -24.90 39.01 -10.12
C ALA A 363 -24.27 38.56 -8.80
N PRO A 364 -24.90 38.88 -7.63
CA PRO A 364 -24.33 38.49 -6.34
C PRO A 364 -24.33 36.98 -6.14
N GLY A 365 -23.33 36.50 -5.36
CA GLY A 365 -23.16 35.08 -5.03
C GLY A 365 -22.03 34.41 -5.80
N VAL A 366 -21.88 33.10 -5.58
CA VAL A 366 -20.78 32.30 -6.16
C VAL A 366 -21.34 31.19 -7.02
N ARG A 367 -20.98 31.19 -8.31
CA ARG A 367 -21.32 30.12 -9.26
C ARG A 367 -20.08 29.27 -9.53
N ILE A 368 -20.19 27.94 -9.40
CA ILE A 368 -19.05 27.01 -9.48
C ILE A 368 -19.27 26.01 -10.60
N PHE A 369 -18.30 25.93 -11.50
CA PHE A 369 -18.29 25.09 -12.70
C PHE A 369 -17.09 24.12 -12.68
N GLY A 370 -17.23 22.96 -13.33
CA GLY A 370 -16.12 22.05 -13.62
C GLY A 370 -15.56 22.31 -14.99
N GLY A 371 -14.25 22.48 -15.06
CA GLY A 371 -13.45 22.59 -16.27
C GLY A 371 -12.72 21.29 -16.62
N ASP A 372 -11.62 21.40 -17.36
CA ASP A 372 -10.83 20.28 -17.83
C ASP A 372 -10.28 19.43 -16.66
N GLY A 373 -10.35 18.12 -16.80
CA GLY A 373 -9.87 17.16 -15.80
C GLY A 373 -10.77 17.00 -14.57
N VAL A 374 -11.87 17.79 -14.43
CA VAL A 374 -12.92 17.54 -13.46
C VAL A 374 -14.01 16.68 -14.10
N GLY A 375 -14.35 15.57 -13.43
CA GLY A 375 -15.32 14.62 -13.94
C GLY A 375 -16.77 15.13 -13.89
N ARG A 376 -17.64 14.47 -14.66
CA ARG A 376 -19.10 14.68 -14.61
C ARG A 376 -19.79 13.45 -14.01
N VAL A 377 -20.83 13.70 -13.26
CA VAL A 377 -21.68 12.67 -12.68
C VAL A 377 -22.52 12.02 -13.78
N THR A 378 -22.40 10.70 -13.95
CA THR A 378 -23.16 9.92 -14.95
C THR A 378 -24.15 8.94 -14.32
N LYS A 379 -24.01 8.65 -13.02
CA LYS A 379 -24.93 7.76 -12.28
C LYS A 379 -25.56 8.46 -11.10
N PRO A 380 -26.83 8.16 -10.76
CA PRO A 380 -27.47 8.70 -9.58
C PRO A 380 -26.85 8.12 -8.30
N GLY A 381 -27.03 8.84 -7.17
CA GLY A 381 -26.55 8.41 -5.84
C GLY A 381 -25.22 9.03 -5.43
N LEU A 382 -24.64 9.90 -6.27
CA LEU A 382 -23.52 10.75 -5.92
C LEU A 382 -24.01 12.05 -5.24
N ASP A 383 -23.08 12.82 -4.69
CA ASP A 383 -23.32 14.09 -4.02
C ASP A 383 -23.99 15.12 -4.95
N GLN A 384 -23.62 15.11 -6.24
CA GLN A 384 -24.16 16.01 -7.25
C GLN A 384 -25.13 15.28 -8.20
N PRO A 385 -26.12 15.98 -8.78
CA PRO A 385 -27.03 15.42 -9.77
C PRO A 385 -26.31 14.91 -11.03
N VAL A 386 -26.96 13.97 -11.74
CA VAL A 386 -26.46 13.47 -13.03
C VAL A 386 -26.35 14.64 -14.04
N GLY A 387 -25.20 14.71 -14.73
CA GLY A 387 -24.86 15.76 -15.67
C GLY A 387 -24.04 16.91 -15.06
N GLU A 388 -24.04 17.07 -13.75
CA GLU A 388 -23.29 18.11 -13.06
C GLU A 388 -21.79 17.73 -12.91
N ALA A 389 -20.96 18.76 -12.68
CA ALA A 389 -19.55 18.55 -12.36
C ALA A 389 -19.41 17.87 -11.01
N ALA A 390 -18.52 16.89 -10.93
CA ALA A 390 -18.24 16.12 -9.71
C ALA A 390 -17.45 16.94 -8.68
N ILE A 391 -18.01 18.07 -8.27
CA ILE A 391 -17.52 18.96 -7.20
C ILE A 391 -18.51 18.85 -6.03
N ASN A 392 -18.14 18.15 -4.98
CA ASN A 392 -19.02 17.83 -3.86
C ASN A 392 -19.43 19.10 -3.08
N HIS A 393 -20.50 19.00 -2.29
CA HIS A 393 -21.09 20.14 -1.55
C HIS A 393 -20.10 20.80 -0.57
N VAL A 394 -19.23 20.02 0.12
CA VAL A 394 -18.23 20.59 1.05
C VAL A 394 -17.20 21.45 0.32
N PRO A 395 -16.50 20.96 -0.73
CA PRO A 395 -15.67 21.81 -1.60
C PRO A 395 -16.39 23.06 -2.14
N ARG A 396 -17.63 22.92 -2.63
CA ARG A 396 -18.42 24.08 -3.11
C ARG A 396 -18.60 25.11 -2.01
N ARG A 397 -18.95 24.68 -0.80
CA ARG A 397 -19.08 25.58 0.37
C ARG A 397 -17.75 26.24 0.73
N MET A 398 -16.64 25.48 0.76
CA MET A 398 -15.32 26.04 1.05
C MET A 398 -14.90 27.11 0.03
N ILE A 399 -15.18 26.88 -1.26
CA ILE A 399 -14.92 27.85 -2.33
C ILE A 399 -15.76 29.12 -2.12
N ALA A 400 -17.05 28.98 -1.81
CA ALA A 400 -17.93 30.11 -1.56
C ALA A 400 -17.45 30.94 -0.35
N GLU A 401 -17.21 30.29 0.80
CA GLU A 401 -16.75 30.93 2.04
C GLU A 401 -15.44 31.72 1.89
N VAL A 402 -14.47 31.19 1.12
CA VAL A 402 -13.21 31.93 0.91
C VAL A 402 -13.41 33.11 -0.03
N LEU A 403 -14.27 33.01 -1.05
CA LEU A 403 -14.56 34.11 -1.98
C LEU A 403 -15.36 35.23 -1.31
N GLU A 404 -16.34 34.90 -0.49
CA GLU A 404 -17.10 35.84 0.34
C GLU A 404 -16.16 36.61 1.26
N ARG A 405 -15.22 35.93 1.93
CA ARG A 405 -14.21 36.58 2.77
C ARG A 405 -13.27 37.49 1.96
N GLU A 406 -12.80 37.10 0.78
CA GLU A 406 -11.96 37.95 -0.07
C GLU A 406 -12.78 39.16 -0.59
N ALA A 407 -14.07 39.02 -0.87
CA ALA A 407 -14.96 40.09 -1.23
C ALA A 407 -15.15 41.10 -0.07
N GLU A 408 -15.40 40.61 1.14
CA GLU A 408 -15.52 41.43 2.36
C GLU A 408 -14.23 42.23 2.60
N ASN A 409 -13.05 41.58 2.51
CA ASN A 409 -11.74 42.22 2.69
C ASN A 409 -11.46 43.34 1.66
N ALA A 410 -12.03 43.21 0.46
CA ALA A 410 -11.85 44.18 -0.64
C ALA A 410 -13.05 45.14 -0.80
N ALA A 411 -14.07 45.05 0.06
CA ALA A 411 -15.33 45.80 -0.05
C ALA A 411 -16.01 45.61 -1.43
N TYR A 412 -15.91 44.42 -2.03
CA TYR A 412 -16.54 44.06 -3.28
C TYR A 412 -17.95 43.48 -3.02
N THR A 413 -18.95 44.01 -3.71
CA THR A 413 -20.37 43.66 -3.50
C THR A 413 -20.95 42.79 -4.62
N GLY A 414 -20.22 42.54 -5.70
CA GLY A 414 -20.60 41.64 -6.78
C GLY A 414 -20.35 40.18 -6.45
N GLY A 415 -20.66 39.30 -7.39
CA GLY A 415 -20.43 37.86 -7.25
C GLY A 415 -19.21 37.35 -8.02
N PHE A 416 -19.10 36.02 -8.06
CA PHE A 416 -17.99 35.33 -8.71
C PHE A 416 -18.49 34.16 -9.55
N ALA A 417 -17.91 33.99 -10.74
CA ALA A 417 -17.97 32.73 -11.49
C ALA A 417 -16.60 32.03 -11.36
N VAL A 418 -16.63 30.77 -10.89
CA VAL A 418 -15.41 29.98 -10.62
C VAL A 418 -15.44 28.71 -11.43
N THR A 419 -14.38 28.45 -12.21
CA THR A 419 -14.19 27.19 -12.92
C THR A 419 -13.00 26.45 -12.30
N ILE A 420 -13.23 25.20 -11.84
CA ILE A 420 -12.18 24.35 -11.27
C ILE A 420 -11.73 23.36 -12.34
N SER A 421 -10.43 23.31 -12.58
CA SER A 421 -9.77 22.36 -13.51
C SER A 421 -8.67 21.59 -12.78
N ILE A 422 -8.35 20.38 -13.25
CA ILE A 422 -7.26 19.56 -12.70
C ILE A 422 -6.38 19.12 -13.87
N GLU A 423 -5.17 19.67 -13.94
CA GLU A 423 -4.22 19.31 -15.00
C GLU A 423 -3.85 17.83 -14.91
N GLY A 424 -3.99 17.07 -16.02
CA GLY A 424 -3.79 15.61 -16.02
C GLY A 424 -4.92 14.81 -15.37
N GLY A 425 -6.01 15.47 -14.89
CA GLY A 425 -7.08 14.83 -14.15
C GLY A 425 -7.86 13.76 -14.94
N ALA A 426 -8.09 13.98 -16.22
CA ALA A 426 -8.80 13.04 -17.09
C ALA A 426 -8.03 11.70 -17.25
N GLU A 427 -6.71 11.75 -17.37
CA GLU A 427 -5.88 10.55 -17.49
C GLU A 427 -5.73 9.84 -16.13
N THR A 428 -5.51 10.62 -15.08
CA THR A 428 -5.40 10.08 -13.71
C THR A 428 -6.71 9.41 -13.27
N ALA A 429 -7.87 9.93 -13.66
CA ALA A 429 -9.18 9.36 -13.33
C ALA A 429 -9.33 7.91 -13.78
N LYS A 430 -8.71 7.50 -14.89
CA LYS A 430 -8.72 6.11 -15.39
C LYS A 430 -8.08 5.13 -14.41
N ARG A 431 -7.19 5.60 -13.54
CA ARG A 431 -6.47 4.83 -12.52
C ARG A 431 -7.14 4.89 -11.14
N THR A 432 -8.26 5.60 -11.04
CA THR A 432 -9.04 5.77 -9.81
C THR A 432 -10.33 4.96 -9.84
N PHE A 433 -11.05 4.98 -8.73
CA PHE A 433 -12.36 4.35 -8.62
C PHE A 433 -13.50 5.17 -9.28
N ASN A 434 -13.23 6.40 -9.73
CA ASN A 434 -14.21 7.33 -10.28
C ASN A 434 -15.10 6.74 -11.40
N PRO A 435 -14.56 6.06 -12.44
CA PRO A 435 -15.41 5.48 -13.48
C PRO A 435 -16.39 4.43 -12.96
N HIS A 436 -15.99 3.64 -11.96
CA HIS A 436 -16.83 2.60 -11.37
C HIS A 436 -18.04 3.20 -10.63
N ILE A 437 -17.84 4.33 -9.94
CA ILE A 437 -18.91 5.00 -9.20
C ILE A 437 -19.76 5.93 -10.07
N GLY A 438 -19.43 6.11 -11.34
CA GLY A 438 -20.18 6.96 -12.28
C GLY A 438 -19.74 8.41 -12.29
N VAL A 439 -18.42 8.64 -12.22
CA VAL A 439 -17.78 9.91 -12.51
C VAL A 439 -16.88 9.72 -13.73
N GLU A 440 -17.20 10.36 -14.83
CA GLU A 440 -16.51 10.19 -16.11
C GLU A 440 -15.85 11.49 -16.60
N GLY A 441 -14.80 11.35 -17.41
CA GLY A 441 -14.09 12.48 -18.02
C GLY A 441 -13.08 13.19 -17.12
N GLY A 442 -12.97 12.83 -15.83
CA GLY A 442 -12.02 13.46 -14.93
C GLY A 442 -12.14 12.98 -13.48
N LEU A 443 -11.46 13.69 -12.59
CA LEU A 443 -11.43 13.43 -11.16
C LEU A 443 -12.59 14.14 -10.43
N SER A 444 -12.98 13.61 -9.28
CA SER A 444 -13.87 14.29 -8.34
C SER A 444 -13.11 15.32 -7.51
N VAL A 445 -13.69 16.49 -7.31
CA VAL A 445 -13.26 17.48 -6.32
C VAL A 445 -13.99 17.18 -5.02
N LEU A 446 -13.29 16.55 -4.08
CA LEU A 446 -13.88 16.01 -2.86
C LEU A 446 -13.04 16.35 -1.62
N GLY A 447 -13.58 16.03 -0.44
CA GLY A 447 -12.93 16.17 0.85
C GLY A 447 -13.86 16.75 1.90
N THR A 448 -14.42 15.89 2.77
CA THR A 448 -15.36 16.28 3.83
C THR A 448 -14.67 17.04 4.96
N SER A 449 -13.44 16.69 5.29
CA SER A 449 -12.62 17.31 6.35
C SER A 449 -11.67 18.41 5.84
N GLY A 450 -11.42 18.46 4.54
CA GLY A 450 -10.39 19.30 3.91
C GLY A 450 -8.95 18.77 4.04
N ILE A 451 -8.71 17.77 4.89
CA ILE A 451 -7.41 17.15 5.17
C ILE A 451 -7.40 15.71 4.68
N VAL A 452 -6.28 15.26 4.13
CA VAL A 452 -5.99 13.85 3.83
C VAL A 452 -5.22 13.27 5.02
N GLU A 453 -5.83 12.33 5.71
CA GLU A 453 -5.17 11.57 6.77
C GLU A 453 -4.74 10.22 6.23
N PRO A 454 -3.44 9.89 6.24
CA PRO A 454 -2.96 8.62 5.75
C PRO A 454 -3.60 7.44 6.51
N MET A 455 -4.03 6.40 5.79
CA MET A 455 -4.69 5.21 6.33
C MET A 455 -6.00 5.52 7.07
N SER A 456 -6.73 6.54 6.66
CA SER A 456 -7.98 6.97 7.29
C SER A 456 -9.08 5.90 7.18
N GLN A 457 -9.55 5.42 8.33
CA GLN A 457 -10.72 4.53 8.40
C GLN A 457 -11.98 5.24 7.86
N GLN A 458 -12.09 6.55 8.10
CA GLN A 458 -13.22 7.34 7.62
C GLN A 458 -13.32 7.37 6.09
N ALA A 459 -12.20 7.44 5.38
CA ALA A 459 -12.20 7.41 3.91
C ALA A 459 -12.76 6.07 3.35
N ILE A 460 -12.47 4.96 4.03
CA ILE A 460 -13.04 3.65 3.67
C ILE A 460 -14.55 3.64 3.96
N LEU A 461 -14.97 4.15 5.11
CA LEU A 461 -16.40 4.24 5.47
C LEU A 461 -17.17 5.15 4.51
N ASP A 462 -16.60 6.28 4.11
CA ASP A 462 -17.22 7.19 3.13
C ASP A 462 -17.41 6.50 1.77
N THR A 463 -16.44 5.67 1.35
CA THR A 463 -16.53 4.85 0.13
C THR A 463 -17.65 3.81 0.24
N ILE A 464 -17.71 3.09 1.37
CA ILE A 464 -18.79 2.11 1.64
C ILE A 464 -20.16 2.79 1.64
N GLN A 465 -20.28 3.97 2.25
CA GLN A 465 -21.54 4.74 2.27
C GLN A 465 -21.99 5.13 0.86
N LEU A 466 -21.04 5.51 0.00
CA LEU A 466 -21.33 5.84 -1.39
C LEU A 466 -21.85 4.62 -2.17
N GLU A 467 -21.16 3.47 -2.05
CA GLU A 467 -21.60 2.21 -2.65
C GLU A 467 -22.99 1.79 -2.12
N MET A 468 -23.23 1.98 -0.81
CA MET A 468 -24.50 1.70 -0.16
C MET A 468 -25.64 2.54 -0.74
N ASN A 469 -25.43 3.85 -0.93
CA ASN A 469 -26.40 4.76 -1.52
C ASN A 469 -26.76 4.33 -2.95
N GLN A 470 -25.78 3.97 -3.76
CA GLN A 470 -25.99 3.46 -5.12
C GLN A 470 -26.73 2.11 -5.13
N ALA A 471 -26.39 1.21 -4.19
CA ALA A 471 -27.05 -0.07 -4.01
C ALA A 471 -28.54 0.13 -3.63
N ALA A 472 -28.83 1.09 -2.75
CA ALA A 472 -30.19 1.42 -2.34
C ALA A 472 -31.04 1.96 -3.51
N LEU A 473 -30.48 2.78 -4.37
CA LEU A 473 -31.16 3.28 -5.56
C LEU A 473 -31.49 2.15 -6.55
N ARG A 474 -30.55 1.22 -6.77
CA ARG A 474 -30.79 0.03 -7.61
C ARG A 474 -31.86 -0.87 -7.00
N ALA A 475 -31.80 -1.13 -5.70
CA ALA A 475 -32.79 -1.95 -5.01
C ALA A 475 -34.20 -1.31 -5.02
N LYS A 476 -34.28 0.03 -4.95
CA LYS A 476 -35.57 0.76 -5.03
C LYS A 476 -36.22 0.69 -6.41
N ALA A 477 -35.42 0.54 -7.47
CA ALA A 477 -35.93 0.39 -8.85
C ALA A 477 -36.45 -1.02 -9.15
N ALA A 478 -36.10 -2.01 -8.33
CA ALA A 478 -36.54 -3.41 -8.49
C ALA A 478 -37.89 -3.63 -7.78
N ALA A 479 -38.70 -4.54 -8.29
CA ALA A 479 -39.92 -4.96 -7.62
C ALA A 479 -39.61 -5.90 -6.45
N GLY A 480 -40.34 -5.75 -5.32
CA GLY A 480 -40.22 -6.59 -4.14
C GLY A 480 -39.37 -5.98 -3.01
N PRO A 481 -39.01 -6.78 -1.99
CA PRO A 481 -38.23 -6.30 -0.86
C PRO A 481 -36.82 -5.87 -1.28
N ARG A 482 -36.30 -4.84 -0.61
CA ARG A 482 -34.96 -4.31 -0.88
C ARG A 482 -33.91 -5.29 -0.36
N ARG A 483 -33.24 -5.95 -1.27
CA ARG A 483 -32.23 -7.00 -1.02
C ARG A 483 -30.83 -6.48 -1.22
N LEU A 484 -29.89 -6.91 -0.37
CA LEU A 484 -28.49 -6.50 -0.39
C LEU A 484 -27.58 -7.70 -0.09
N VAL A 485 -26.50 -7.83 -0.84
CA VAL A 485 -25.39 -8.74 -0.52
C VAL A 485 -24.22 -7.92 0.02
N LEU A 486 -23.64 -8.35 1.14
CA LEU A 486 -22.45 -7.78 1.74
C LEU A 486 -21.28 -8.75 1.64
N ALA A 487 -20.09 -8.28 1.22
CA ALA A 487 -18.90 -9.09 1.08
C ALA A 487 -17.68 -8.44 1.78
N PRO A 488 -17.12 -9.06 2.85
CA PRO A 488 -15.93 -8.54 3.54
C PRO A 488 -14.63 -8.82 2.77
N GLY A 489 -14.43 -8.14 1.65
CA GLY A 489 -13.22 -8.24 0.83
C GLY A 489 -13.37 -9.12 -0.41
N ASN A 490 -12.25 -9.28 -1.16
CA ASN A 490 -12.27 -9.93 -2.48
C ASN A 490 -12.67 -11.41 -2.40
N TYR A 491 -12.19 -12.16 -1.42
CA TYR A 491 -12.58 -13.58 -1.25
C TYR A 491 -14.10 -13.78 -1.17
N GLY A 492 -14.83 -12.85 -0.53
CA GLY A 492 -16.29 -12.90 -0.49
C GLY A 492 -16.93 -12.67 -1.86
N LEU A 493 -16.37 -11.75 -2.65
CA LEU A 493 -16.81 -11.50 -4.03
C LEU A 493 -16.51 -12.69 -4.96
N ASP A 494 -15.30 -13.25 -4.86
CA ASP A 494 -14.88 -14.40 -5.65
C ASP A 494 -15.74 -15.64 -5.35
N TYR A 495 -16.06 -15.85 -4.07
CA TYR A 495 -16.96 -16.93 -3.65
C TYR A 495 -18.40 -16.69 -4.12
N LEU A 496 -18.89 -15.46 -4.05
CA LEU A 496 -20.21 -15.09 -4.56
C LEU A 496 -20.30 -15.42 -6.07
N ALA A 497 -19.31 -14.98 -6.85
CA ALA A 497 -19.26 -15.21 -8.29
C ALA A 497 -19.16 -16.71 -8.66
N SER A 498 -18.39 -17.49 -7.92
CA SER A 498 -18.13 -18.90 -8.24
C SER A 498 -19.16 -19.89 -7.67
N ALA A 499 -19.57 -19.68 -6.42
CA ALA A 499 -20.43 -20.62 -5.70
C ALA A 499 -21.90 -20.19 -5.59
N LEU A 500 -22.17 -18.88 -5.70
CA LEU A 500 -23.48 -18.30 -5.50
C LEU A 500 -23.87 -17.29 -6.62
N PRO A 501 -23.60 -17.59 -7.91
CA PRO A 501 -23.76 -16.63 -9.02
C PRO A 501 -25.20 -16.12 -9.17
N GLN A 502 -26.20 -16.89 -8.73
CA GLN A 502 -27.61 -16.51 -8.76
C GLN A 502 -27.92 -15.26 -7.90
N PHE A 503 -27.06 -14.90 -6.96
CA PHE A 503 -27.24 -13.74 -6.09
C PHE A 503 -26.49 -12.49 -6.57
N GLU A 504 -25.63 -12.58 -7.60
CA GLU A 504 -24.98 -11.41 -8.22
C GLU A 504 -25.96 -10.43 -8.87
N ARG A 505 -27.18 -10.89 -9.17
CA ARG A 505 -28.27 -10.03 -9.68
C ARG A 505 -28.72 -8.95 -8.68
N PHE A 506 -28.43 -9.12 -7.40
CA PHE A 506 -28.73 -8.15 -6.36
C PHE A 506 -27.57 -7.17 -6.17
N PRO A 507 -27.84 -5.97 -5.62
CA PRO A 507 -26.77 -5.06 -5.26
C PRO A 507 -25.76 -5.71 -4.30
N VAL A 508 -24.48 -5.57 -4.59
CA VAL A 508 -23.37 -6.06 -3.76
C VAL A 508 -22.56 -4.87 -3.26
N VAL A 509 -22.28 -4.83 -1.95
CA VAL A 509 -21.44 -3.80 -1.32
C VAL A 509 -20.27 -4.47 -0.61
N LYS A 510 -19.06 -3.96 -0.84
CA LYS A 510 -17.83 -4.44 -0.22
C LYS A 510 -17.62 -3.77 1.13
N THR A 511 -17.70 -4.53 2.24
CA THR A 511 -17.65 -3.98 3.60
C THR A 511 -16.25 -3.77 4.16
N SER A 512 -15.20 -4.25 3.48
CA SER A 512 -13.83 -4.33 4.04
C SER A 512 -13.83 -5.07 5.40
N ASN A 513 -13.43 -4.38 6.48
CA ASN A 513 -13.46 -4.90 7.84
C ASN A 513 -14.59 -4.29 8.69
N PHE A 514 -15.36 -3.34 8.15
CA PHE A 514 -16.33 -2.51 8.83
C PHE A 514 -17.75 -3.09 8.73
N ILE A 515 -17.92 -4.35 9.16
CA ILE A 515 -19.20 -5.07 9.01
C ILE A 515 -20.30 -4.36 9.81
N GLY A 516 -20.01 -3.95 11.06
CA GLY A 516 -20.99 -3.28 11.90
C GLY A 516 -21.46 -1.94 11.33
N ASP A 517 -20.52 -1.09 10.93
CA ASP A 517 -20.85 0.21 10.33
C ASP A 517 -21.65 0.04 9.02
N THR A 518 -21.28 -0.99 8.22
CA THR A 518 -21.99 -1.28 6.97
C THR A 518 -23.43 -1.78 7.21
N LEU A 519 -23.67 -2.54 8.28
CA LEU A 519 -25.02 -2.95 8.69
C LEU A 519 -25.87 -1.74 9.12
N ASP A 520 -25.28 -0.77 9.84
CA ASP A 520 -25.96 0.47 10.22
C ASP A 520 -26.31 1.33 8.99
N MET A 521 -25.37 1.40 8.01
CA MET A 521 -25.61 2.05 6.73
C MET A 521 -26.75 1.37 5.95
N ALA A 522 -26.81 0.03 5.96
CA ALA A 522 -27.89 -0.72 5.32
C ALA A 522 -29.25 -0.46 5.96
N ALA A 523 -29.31 -0.34 7.30
CA ALA A 523 -30.52 0.06 8.02
C ALA A 523 -30.99 1.45 7.61
N THR A 524 -30.07 2.41 7.61
CA THR A 524 -30.34 3.81 7.22
C THR A 524 -30.80 3.93 5.77
N ALA A 525 -30.23 3.11 4.87
CA ALA A 525 -30.58 3.05 3.45
C ALA A 525 -31.93 2.34 3.19
N GLY A 526 -32.53 1.73 4.22
CA GLY A 526 -33.82 1.08 4.19
C GLY A 526 -33.84 -0.26 3.46
N PHE A 527 -32.77 -1.04 3.54
CA PHE A 527 -32.78 -2.43 3.11
C PHE A 527 -33.62 -3.29 4.05
N GLU A 528 -34.25 -4.32 3.52
CA GLU A 528 -35.16 -5.21 4.26
C GLU A 528 -34.58 -6.61 4.46
N GLN A 529 -33.70 -7.02 3.53
CA GLN A 529 -33.05 -8.33 3.54
C GLN A 529 -31.58 -8.19 3.19
N VAL A 530 -30.69 -8.70 4.04
CA VAL A 530 -29.23 -8.60 3.88
C VAL A 530 -28.59 -9.98 3.98
N LEU A 531 -27.76 -10.34 3.00
CA LEU A 531 -26.97 -11.57 3.00
C LEU A 531 -25.48 -11.22 3.10
N LEU A 532 -24.85 -11.62 4.19
CA LEU A 532 -23.41 -11.43 4.41
C LEU A 532 -22.64 -12.69 3.97
N VAL A 533 -21.78 -12.58 2.96
CA VAL A 533 -21.00 -13.71 2.40
C VAL A 533 -19.54 -13.48 2.67
N GLY A 534 -18.89 -14.33 3.48
CA GLY A 534 -17.51 -14.09 3.83
C GLY A 534 -16.70 -15.29 4.32
N HIS A 535 -15.37 -15.13 4.20
CA HIS A 535 -14.41 -16.12 4.64
C HIS A 535 -14.44 -16.28 6.17
N VAL A 536 -14.31 -17.52 6.65
CA VAL A 536 -14.36 -17.88 8.08
C VAL A 536 -13.37 -17.07 8.91
N GLY A 537 -12.18 -16.76 8.39
CA GLY A 537 -11.16 -15.96 9.09
C GLY A 537 -11.61 -14.55 9.50
N LYS A 538 -12.65 -14.00 8.84
CA LYS A 538 -13.29 -12.74 9.24
C LYS A 538 -14.58 -12.98 10.01
N LEU A 539 -15.47 -13.82 9.48
CA LEU A 539 -16.82 -13.94 10.03
C LEU A 539 -16.88 -14.69 11.36
N VAL A 540 -15.92 -15.57 11.66
CA VAL A 540 -15.86 -16.24 12.99
C VAL A 540 -15.80 -15.21 14.14
N LYS A 541 -15.17 -14.06 13.92
CA LYS A 541 -15.08 -12.97 14.91
C LYS A 541 -16.43 -12.40 15.32
N LEU A 542 -17.41 -12.45 14.42
CA LEU A 542 -18.78 -12.05 14.72
C LEU A 542 -19.42 -12.95 15.79
N GLY A 543 -18.96 -14.20 15.93
CA GLY A 543 -19.40 -15.09 17.01
C GLY A 543 -19.08 -14.56 18.42
N ALA A 544 -18.06 -13.69 18.54
CA ALA A 544 -17.76 -12.95 19.76
C ALA A 544 -18.30 -11.50 19.74
N GLY A 545 -19.11 -11.11 18.75
CA GLY A 545 -19.65 -9.75 18.62
C GLY A 545 -18.65 -8.73 18.09
N VAL A 546 -17.49 -9.15 17.55
CA VAL A 546 -16.48 -8.27 16.98
C VAL A 546 -16.93 -7.84 15.58
N MET A 547 -17.49 -6.64 15.47
CA MET A 547 -18.09 -6.09 14.24
C MET A 547 -17.09 -5.37 13.32
N ASN A 548 -15.91 -4.96 13.84
CA ASN A 548 -14.78 -4.55 13.02
C ASN A 548 -13.76 -5.70 13.01
N THR A 549 -13.68 -6.41 11.89
CA THR A 549 -12.90 -7.65 11.77
C THR A 549 -11.39 -7.43 11.51
N HIS A 550 -10.92 -6.17 11.57
CA HIS A 550 -9.49 -5.88 11.45
C HIS A 550 -8.70 -6.46 12.63
N SER A 551 -7.55 -7.10 12.35
CA SER A 551 -6.74 -7.76 13.38
C SER A 551 -6.21 -6.80 14.47
N HIS A 552 -6.00 -5.52 14.12
CA HIS A 552 -5.64 -4.49 15.11
C HIS A 552 -6.77 -4.13 16.08
N THR A 553 -8.02 -4.38 15.72
CA THR A 553 -9.17 -4.13 16.62
C THR A 553 -9.34 -5.27 17.60
N ALA A 554 -9.41 -6.49 17.09
CA ALA A 554 -9.42 -7.72 17.87
C ALA A 554 -9.09 -8.92 16.98
N ASP A 555 -8.37 -9.91 17.47
CA ASP A 555 -8.25 -11.19 16.79
C ASP A 555 -9.37 -12.13 17.24
N GLY A 556 -9.33 -12.73 18.36
CA GLY A 556 -10.39 -13.55 18.99
C GLY A 556 -10.79 -14.81 18.21
N ARG A 557 -10.10 -15.18 17.11
CA ARG A 557 -10.46 -16.33 16.28
C ARG A 557 -10.29 -17.65 16.99
N ALA A 558 -9.11 -17.87 17.60
CA ALA A 558 -8.79 -19.07 18.36
C ALA A 558 -9.71 -19.22 19.57
N GLU A 559 -9.97 -18.12 20.27
CA GLU A 559 -10.85 -18.05 21.45
C GLU A 559 -12.29 -18.43 21.10
N VAL A 560 -12.83 -17.96 19.96
CA VAL A 560 -14.17 -18.34 19.52
C VAL A 560 -14.23 -19.84 19.22
N PHE A 561 -13.28 -20.37 18.44
CA PHE A 561 -13.26 -21.81 18.16
C PHE A 561 -13.11 -22.63 19.45
N CYS A 562 -12.19 -22.25 20.34
CA CYS A 562 -11.95 -22.94 21.60
C CYS A 562 -13.19 -22.93 22.51
N ALA A 563 -13.83 -21.75 22.67
CA ALA A 563 -15.02 -21.62 23.52
C ALA A 563 -16.18 -22.49 23.00
N HIS A 564 -16.45 -22.46 21.70
CA HIS A 564 -17.53 -23.25 21.11
C HIS A 564 -17.19 -24.75 21.07
N ALA A 565 -15.90 -25.12 20.89
CA ALA A 565 -15.46 -26.50 20.98
C ALA A 565 -15.65 -27.06 22.41
N ALA A 566 -15.31 -26.28 23.44
CA ALA A 566 -15.53 -26.64 24.83
C ALA A 566 -17.02 -26.88 25.15
N LEU A 567 -17.91 -26.00 24.64
CA LEU A 567 -19.37 -26.18 24.76
C LEU A 567 -19.88 -27.46 24.07
N CYS A 568 -19.20 -27.89 23.00
CA CYS A 568 -19.49 -29.13 22.27
C CYS A 568 -18.77 -30.36 22.85
N GLY A 569 -18.14 -30.26 24.03
CA GLY A 569 -17.51 -31.38 24.72
C GLY A 569 -16.08 -31.70 24.28
N ALA A 570 -15.37 -30.74 23.68
CA ALA A 570 -13.96 -30.91 23.34
C ALA A 570 -13.09 -31.16 24.58
N SER A 571 -12.08 -32.04 24.45
CA SER A 571 -11.12 -32.27 25.50
C SER A 571 -10.21 -31.04 25.72
N ARG A 572 -9.52 -31.00 26.87
CA ARG A 572 -8.57 -29.94 27.20
C ARG A 572 -7.45 -29.84 26.15
N GLU A 573 -7.00 -30.99 25.64
CA GLU A 573 -5.95 -31.05 24.61
C GLU A 573 -6.40 -30.45 23.31
N VAL A 574 -7.66 -30.70 22.86
CA VAL A 574 -8.25 -30.10 21.68
C VAL A 574 -8.40 -28.59 21.86
N CYS A 575 -8.87 -28.15 23.04
CA CYS A 575 -8.98 -26.72 23.35
C CYS A 575 -7.61 -26.02 23.33
N ALA A 576 -6.58 -26.64 23.89
CA ALA A 576 -5.22 -26.12 23.88
C ALA A 576 -4.67 -26.03 22.42
N ALA A 577 -4.87 -27.06 21.61
CA ALA A 577 -4.46 -27.06 20.21
C ALA A 577 -5.17 -25.97 19.39
N LEU A 578 -6.45 -25.71 19.66
CA LEU A 578 -7.20 -24.62 19.02
C LEU A 578 -6.64 -23.24 19.40
N MET A 579 -6.25 -23.04 20.67
CA MET A 579 -5.63 -21.79 21.13
C MET A 579 -4.25 -21.55 20.49
N ASP A 580 -3.49 -22.60 20.20
CA ASP A 580 -2.17 -22.54 19.58
C ASP A 580 -2.25 -22.49 18.02
N ALA A 581 -3.45 -22.64 17.46
CA ALA A 581 -3.63 -22.69 16.01
C ALA A 581 -3.36 -21.30 15.36
N ALA A 582 -2.45 -21.26 14.39
CA ALA A 582 -2.07 -20.03 13.71
C ALA A 582 -3.13 -19.50 12.75
N THR A 583 -4.03 -20.36 12.23
CA THR A 583 -5.02 -20.02 11.22
C THR A 583 -6.37 -20.67 11.52
N THR A 584 -7.44 -20.10 10.95
CA THR A 584 -8.78 -20.70 11.03
C THR A 584 -8.89 -22.05 10.33
N ASP A 585 -8.11 -22.26 9.25
CA ASP A 585 -8.08 -23.55 8.56
C ASP A 585 -7.41 -24.62 9.44
N ALA A 586 -6.36 -24.27 10.17
CA ALA A 586 -5.77 -25.17 11.18
C ALA A 586 -6.76 -25.49 12.32
N CYS A 587 -7.59 -24.53 12.75
CA CYS A 587 -8.66 -24.81 13.71
C CYS A 587 -9.66 -25.84 13.14
N LEU A 588 -10.03 -25.73 11.86
CA LEU A 588 -10.93 -26.66 11.19
C LEU A 588 -10.31 -28.06 11.11
N ASP A 589 -9.01 -28.19 10.79
CA ASP A 589 -8.30 -29.48 10.74
C ASP A 589 -8.26 -30.17 12.13
N ILE A 590 -8.06 -29.39 13.21
CA ILE A 590 -8.10 -29.89 14.58
C ILE A 590 -9.50 -30.41 14.93
N LEU A 591 -10.54 -29.65 14.56
CA LEU A 591 -11.92 -30.04 14.81
C LEU A 591 -12.36 -31.26 13.99
N ASP A 592 -11.87 -31.40 12.75
CA ASP A 592 -12.08 -32.61 11.93
C ASP A 592 -11.46 -33.83 12.60
N SER A 593 -10.22 -33.71 13.07
CA SER A 593 -9.51 -34.77 13.76
C SER A 593 -10.23 -35.21 15.06
N ALA A 594 -10.88 -34.24 15.72
CA ALA A 594 -11.68 -34.48 16.94
C ALA A 594 -13.15 -34.88 16.65
N GLN A 595 -13.58 -34.93 15.37
CA GLN A 595 -14.96 -35.17 14.95
C GLN A 595 -15.98 -34.15 15.53
N LEU A 596 -15.54 -32.91 15.77
CA LEU A 596 -16.34 -31.86 16.40
C LEU A 596 -16.69 -30.71 15.44
N ARG A 597 -16.22 -30.75 14.17
CA ARG A 597 -16.41 -29.64 13.21
C ARG A 597 -17.87 -29.24 13.03
N GLY A 598 -18.77 -30.19 12.78
CA GLY A 598 -20.19 -29.93 12.56
C GLY A 598 -20.82 -29.21 13.75
N PRO A 599 -20.86 -29.82 14.96
CA PRO A 599 -21.44 -29.20 16.16
C PRO A 599 -20.82 -27.83 16.52
N VAL A 600 -19.49 -27.66 16.35
CA VAL A 600 -18.82 -26.40 16.65
C VAL A 600 -19.20 -25.32 15.67
N LEU A 601 -19.24 -25.61 14.36
CA LEU A 601 -19.66 -24.64 13.37
C LEU A 601 -21.15 -24.25 13.53
N GLU A 602 -22.04 -25.18 13.86
CA GLU A 602 -23.43 -24.85 14.17
C GLU A 602 -23.55 -23.91 15.38
N SER A 603 -22.78 -24.18 16.44
CA SER A 603 -22.73 -23.32 17.62
C SER A 603 -22.20 -21.91 17.30
N ILE A 604 -21.14 -21.81 16.49
CA ILE A 604 -20.58 -20.53 16.02
C ILE A 604 -21.59 -19.79 15.14
N LEU A 605 -22.25 -20.46 14.18
CA LEU A 605 -23.26 -19.86 13.30
C LEU A 605 -24.45 -19.32 14.10
N ALA A 606 -24.88 -20.01 15.14
CA ALA A 606 -25.92 -19.53 16.04
C ALA A 606 -25.49 -18.26 16.78
N ALA A 607 -24.25 -18.20 17.28
CA ALA A 607 -23.69 -17.00 17.93
C ALA A 607 -23.54 -15.84 16.94
N ILE A 608 -23.10 -16.09 15.72
CA ILE A 608 -23.03 -15.08 14.64
C ILE A 608 -24.42 -14.52 14.39
N GLN A 609 -25.45 -15.37 14.22
CA GLN A 609 -26.81 -14.91 13.98
C GLN A 609 -27.32 -14.02 15.13
N MET A 610 -27.12 -14.43 16.37
CA MET A 610 -27.51 -13.64 17.54
C MET A 610 -26.88 -12.23 17.52
N HIS A 611 -25.60 -12.12 17.17
CA HIS A 611 -24.92 -10.81 17.10
C HIS A 611 -25.37 -9.98 15.90
N LEU A 612 -25.67 -10.60 14.76
CA LEU A 612 -26.22 -9.93 13.59
C LEU A 612 -27.63 -9.39 13.90
N ASP A 613 -28.50 -10.19 14.51
CA ASP A 613 -29.86 -9.77 14.90
C ASP A 613 -29.84 -8.60 15.89
N ARG A 614 -28.92 -8.69 16.89
CA ARG A 614 -28.71 -7.58 17.83
C ARG A 614 -28.28 -6.29 17.13
N ARG A 615 -27.38 -6.36 16.16
CA ARG A 615 -26.91 -5.18 15.42
C ARG A 615 -27.99 -4.64 14.48
N ALA A 616 -28.73 -5.51 13.81
CA ALA A 616 -29.83 -5.12 12.93
C ALA A 616 -31.00 -4.45 13.71
N GLY A 617 -31.18 -4.77 14.98
CA GLY A 617 -32.17 -4.15 15.84
C GLY A 617 -33.62 -4.26 15.33
N GLY A 618 -33.89 -5.24 14.46
CA GLY A 618 -35.21 -5.42 13.81
C GLY A 618 -35.42 -4.55 12.56
N ALA A 619 -34.46 -3.76 12.14
CA ALA A 619 -34.59 -2.91 10.94
C ALA A 619 -34.63 -3.75 9.64
N PHE A 620 -33.97 -4.90 9.61
CA PHE A 620 -33.95 -5.82 8.47
C PHE A 620 -33.63 -7.25 8.92
N ARG A 621 -33.93 -8.22 8.06
CA ARG A 621 -33.48 -9.61 8.24
C ARG A 621 -32.05 -9.75 7.69
N VAL A 622 -31.13 -10.28 8.50
CA VAL A 622 -29.73 -10.50 8.08
C VAL A 622 -29.31 -11.92 8.37
N GLY A 623 -28.62 -12.54 7.40
CA GLY A 623 -28.01 -13.86 7.56
C GLY A 623 -26.59 -13.87 7.03
N ALA A 624 -25.79 -14.86 7.46
CA ALA A 624 -24.40 -15.01 7.04
C ALA A 624 -24.12 -16.37 6.42
N VAL A 625 -23.31 -16.39 5.36
CA VAL A 625 -22.74 -17.57 4.69
C VAL A 625 -21.25 -17.59 4.95
N LEU A 626 -20.74 -18.69 5.52
CA LEU A 626 -19.35 -18.91 5.85
C LEU A 626 -18.71 -19.89 4.87
N PHE A 627 -17.50 -19.57 4.44
CA PHE A 627 -16.67 -20.46 3.63
C PHE A 627 -15.19 -20.37 4.00
N SER A 628 -14.41 -21.35 3.59
CA SER A 628 -12.94 -21.34 3.58
C SER A 628 -12.45 -21.60 2.16
N ASN A 629 -11.32 -21.04 1.78
CA ASN A 629 -10.68 -21.33 0.51
C ASN A 629 -10.14 -22.76 0.44
N GLN A 630 -9.77 -23.34 1.59
CA GLN A 630 -9.23 -24.69 1.69
C GLN A 630 -10.33 -25.76 1.87
N HIS A 631 -11.35 -25.46 2.68
CA HIS A 631 -12.40 -26.41 3.07
C HIS A 631 -13.75 -26.21 2.35
N GLY A 632 -13.84 -25.22 1.46
CA GLY A 632 -15.08 -24.91 0.73
C GLY A 632 -16.18 -24.31 1.63
N PRO A 633 -17.47 -24.61 1.34
CA PRO A 633 -18.58 -24.14 2.15
C PRO A 633 -18.54 -24.72 3.56
N LEU A 634 -18.69 -23.86 4.57
CA LEU A 634 -18.66 -24.23 5.99
C LEU A 634 -20.02 -24.19 6.66
N GLY A 635 -20.98 -23.51 6.05
CA GLY A 635 -22.35 -23.42 6.55
C GLY A 635 -22.94 -22.02 6.46
N GLU A 636 -24.20 -21.94 6.74
CA GLU A 636 -24.99 -20.72 6.76
C GLU A 636 -25.85 -20.61 8.01
N THR A 637 -26.08 -19.38 8.47
CA THR A 637 -27.02 -19.11 9.57
C THR A 637 -28.47 -19.44 9.15
N HIS A 638 -29.37 -19.67 10.10
CA HIS A 638 -30.75 -20.07 9.75
C HIS A 638 -31.46 -19.01 8.91
N ILE A 639 -31.28 -17.71 9.21
CA ILE A 639 -31.84 -16.63 8.39
C ILE A 639 -31.23 -16.62 6.99
N ALA A 640 -29.91 -16.89 6.83
CA ALA A 640 -29.32 -16.98 5.50
C ALA A 640 -29.95 -18.10 4.66
N LYS A 641 -30.20 -19.29 5.25
CA LYS A 641 -30.90 -20.39 4.57
C LYS A 641 -32.28 -19.97 4.06
N GLU A 642 -33.06 -19.27 4.89
CA GLU A 642 -34.37 -18.75 4.53
C GLU A 642 -34.26 -17.71 3.41
N LEU A 643 -33.39 -16.69 3.56
CA LEU A 643 -33.20 -15.64 2.56
C LEU A 643 -32.76 -16.21 1.21
N MET A 644 -31.78 -17.12 1.21
CA MET A 644 -31.30 -17.73 -0.03
C MET A 644 -32.42 -18.51 -0.76
N LYS A 645 -33.28 -19.21 -0.02
CA LYS A 645 -34.43 -19.91 -0.58
C LYS A 645 -35.50 -18.93 -1.13
N GLU A 646 -35.79 -17.85 -0.40
CA GLU A 646 -36.70 -16.79 -0.84
C GLU A 646 -36.18 -16.04 -2.07
N TRP A 647 -34.87 -15.87 -2.17
CA TRP A 647 -34.23 -15.10 -3.24
C TRP A 647 -34.06 -15.94 -4.55
N GLN A 648 -34.14 -17.26 -4.47
CA GLN A 648 -34.12 -18.14 -5.65
C GLN A 648 -35.46 -18.17 -6.39
N ASN A 649 -36.56 -17.94 -5.67
CA ASN A 649 -37.91 -17.83 -6.22
C ASN A 649 -38.21 -16.40 -6.69
#